data_0b8b3bcc9700a9f0c2db1a3535674d84
#
_entry.id   0b8b3bcc9700a9f0c2db1a3535674d84
#
_cell.length_a   1.000
_cell.length_b   1.000
_cell.length_c   1.000
_cell.angle_alpha   90.00
_cell.angle_beta   90.00
_cell.angle_gamma   90.00
#
_symmetry.space_group_name_H-M   'P 1'
#
loop_
_entity.id
_entity.type
_entity.pdbx_description
1 polymer ?
#
loop_
_entity_poly.entity_id
_entity_poly.type
_entity_poly.pdbx_seq_one_letter_code
_entity_poly.pdbx_strand_id
1 'polypeptide(L)'
;MSLKELMAGLLLCLTFNTLLAEVRIYEGKVMDNSGKPLEFANVALQSLEDSTLIDGSVTDAEGKFAVRGSVVPVFLRISAMGFEDRIIDNPTSDSGDIMLSPASYMLGEVIVKGSRPMAKLKGGGVQVAVSGTYLANTGTALEVLGKIPFVAKSGSSIEVLGKGTPIIYINGRQVRDMSELDQLASTDIKSVDVITNPGARYASTVNSVIKISTVAHAGEGLSFNDRTTVGYKHYAYLFEQVNFNWRRNGFDIFGMLNYENYRERPRFSNTTFQYLKSGIVQQNSSGLEAAKYPVYQGKIGLNYNVSSHNLGFYYDFSFKSSSSIGRSLTNRYIDRVFSETLENFYDINRHNRQQLFSAYYTGEVGKLRLSANFDALWQINDRHTTENEITTMNPERDFTTCNDVKNRLFAGNLIASLPVWKGDFRFGTEISNIHRTDVYSGNAEFIRRNDIKISETTTALFAEAEQTFGLVSASVGLRWEHTDSKYRQSGQLSEDQSRRYHNLAPSVMLSSPIGNVNARLAYVRKTSRLAFEQLSSAVKYIDRYSYESGNPDLKPIYRDYFSASATWKDLVIEMEYSSTKNYFMWQTSEYPGSDDATLLTMVNMPRFNSFGAYINWSPTFFDCWHPVLMAGVQAQDFEISHADKIMKLNLPLGTFRFDNAINLPWGVWVNIDFSARTSGNCDNLYLKPYWQCNMGLYKSFDKDSWSVKLQLNDVFGTWRQDMVSYDALSSIFSKKIYDTRDLSITVRYNFNSARSRYKGRGAGNTDKSRL
;
A
#
# COMPACT_ATOMS: atom_id res chain seq x y z
N MET A 1 -7.67 2.43 45.35
CA MET A 1 -8.66 1.49 44.77
C MET A 1 -7.93 0.18 44.44
N SER A 2 -8.34 -0.88 45.10
CA SER A 2 -7.69 -2.20 44.92
C SER A 2 -8.23 -2.89 43.66
N LEU A 3 -7.41 -3.75 43.04
CA LEU A 3 -7.75 -4.54 41.84
C LEU A 3 -9.07 -5.33 41.99
N LYS A 4 -9.46 -5.62 43.24
CA LYS A 4 -10.73 -6.30 43.57
C LYS A 4 -11.96 -5.39 43.38
N GLU A 5 -11.84 -4.08 43.59
CA GLU A 5 -12.93 -3.13 43.40
C GLU A 5 -13.15 -2.83 41.92
N LEU A 6 -12.09 -2.92 41.08
CA LEU A 6 -12.18 -2.82 39.64
C LEU A 6 -12.85 -4.06 38.99
N MET A 7 -12.59 -5.24 39.52
CA MET A 7 -13.22 -6.49 39.06
C MET A 7 -14.69 -6.59 39.51
N ALA A 8 -15.05 -6.08 40.67
CA ALA A 8 -16.43 -6.05 41.10
C ALA A 8 -17.29 -5.05 40.30
N GLY A 9 -16.71 -3.93 39.87
CA GLY A 9 -17.38 -2.97 38.96
C GLY A 9 -17.59 -3.55 37.54
N LEU A 10 -16.72 -4.39 37.08
CA LEU A 10 -16.84 -5.04 35.76
C LEU A 10 -17.90 -6.16 35.74
N LEU A 11 -18.13 -6.82 36.90
CA LEU A 11 -19.13 -7.89 37.01
C LEU A 11 -20.57 -7.34 37.17
N LEU A 12 -20.73 -6.11 37.63
CA LEU A 12 -22.06 -5.49 37.87
C LEU A 12 -22.69 -4.88 36.60
N CYS A 13 -21.94 -4.75 35.51
CA CYS A 13 -22.44 -4.24 34.23
C CYS A 13 -23.01 -5.35 33.31
N LEU A 14 -23.06 -6.59 33.72
CA LEU A 14 -23.48 -7.74 32.89
C LEU A 14 -24.96 -8.15 33.10
N THR A 15 -25.76 -7.40 33.84
CA THR A 15 -27.20 -7.69 34.00
C THR A 15 -28.05 -6.57 33.46
N PHE A 16 -28.31 -6.49 32.17
CA PHE A 16 -29.40 -5.67 31.61
C PHE A 16 -30.17 -6.43 30.52
N ASN A 17 -31.40 -6.73 30.91
CA ASN A 17 -32.63 -6.95 30.12
C ASN A 17 -32.54 -7.46 28.71
N THR A 18 -32.81 -8.73 28.54
CA THR A 18 -33.32 -9.32 27.31
C THR A 18 -34.79 -8.91 27.13
N LEU A 19 -35.07 -7.97 26.22
CA LEU A 19 -36.34 -7.95 25.52
C LEU A 19 -36.38 -9.20 24.64
N LEU A 20 -37.24 -10.15 25.00
CA LEU A 20 -37.53 -11.35 24.21
C LEU A 20 -38.23 -10.90 22.93
N ALA A 21 -37.47 -10.67 21.85
CA ALA A 21 -38.02 -10.76 20.51
C ALA A 21 -38.30 -12.24 20.27
N GLU A 22 -39.48 -12.58 19.81
CA GLU A 22 -39.87 -13.96 19.46
C GLU A 22 -38.95 -14.45 18.34
N VAL A 23 -37.96 -15.28 18.70
CA VAL A 23 -36.96 -15.82 17.77
C VAL A 23 -37.51 -17.11 17.19
N ARG A 24 -37.72 -17.12 15.88
CA ARG A 24 -38.13 -18.32 15.15
C ARG A 24 -36.88 -19.07 14.67
N ILE A 25 -36.86 -20.39 14.84
CA ILE A 25 -35.78 -21.26 14.33
C ILE A 25 -36.29 -21.87 13.02
N TYR A 26 -35.42 -21.81 11.99
CA TYR A 26 -35.66 -22.46 10.69
C TYR A 26 -34.64 -23.58 10.56
N GLU A 27 -35.17 -24.81 10.40
CA GLU A 27 -34.36 -26.03 10.33
C GLU A 27 -34.64 -26.74 9.02
N GLY A 28 -33.71 -27.60 8.60
CA GLY A 28 -33.88 -28.41 7.39
C GLY A 28 -32.64 -29.25 7.11
N LYS A 29 -32.70 -30.00 6.03
CA LYS A 29 -31.64 -30.89 5.57
C LYS A 29 -31.31 -30.62 4.11
N VAL A 30 -30.04 -30.45 3.78
CA VAL A 30 -29.56 -30.22 2.42
C VAL A 30 -28.98 -31.50 1.85
N MET A 31 -29.44 -31.87 0.64
CA MET A 31 -29.04 -33.10 -0.06
C MET A 31 -28.78 -32.82 -1.53
N ASP A 32 -28.02 -33.69 -2.18
CA ASP A 32 -27.91 -33.73 -3.64
C ASP A 32 -29.12 -34.42 -4.30
N ASN A 33 -29.19 -34.39 -5.63
CA ASN A 33 -30.27 -35.01 -6.39
C ASN A 33 -30.33 -36.55 -6.26
N SER A 34 -29.28 -37.19 -5.67
CA SER A 34 -29.27 -38.63 -5.39
C SER A 34 -29.74 -38.95 -3.96
N GLY A 35 -30.08 -37.91 -3.15
CA GLY A 35 -30.50 -38.05 -1.77
C GLY A 35 -29.33 -38.16 -0.76
N LYS A 36 -28.11 -37.90 -1.21
CA LYS A 36 -26.92 -37.91 -0.34
C LYS A 36 -26.83 -36.58 0.42
N PRO A 37 -26.64 -36.58 1.76
CA PRO A 37 -26.44 -35.37 2.54
C PRO A 37 -25.26 -34.55 2.05
N LEU A 38 -25.41 -33.23 1.99
CA LEU A 38 -24.37 -32.30 1.65
C LEU A 38 -23.84 -31.65 2.95
N GLU A 39 -22.67 -32.08 3.38
CA GLU A 39 -21.93 -31.47 4.48
C GLU A 39 -21.29 -30.15 4.01
N PHE A 40 -21.21 -29.16 4.90
CA PHE A 40 -20.63 -27.83 4.64
C PHE A 40 -21.37 -26.98 3.58
N ALA A 41 -22.63 -27.26 3.29
CA ALA A 41 -23.44 -26.33 2.53
C ALA A 41 -23.75 -25.10 3.37
N ASN A 42 -23.61 -23.89 2.80
CA ASN A 42 -23.95 -22.65 3.49
C ASN A 42 -25.45 -22.39 3.38
N VAL A 43 -26.06 -22.03 4.51
CA VAL A 43 -27.46 -21.63 4.61
C VAL A 43 -27.52 -20.25 5.22
N ALA A 44 -28.01 -19.27 4.45
CA ALA A 44 -28.16 -17.87 4.87
C ALA A 44 -29.63 -17.50 4.95
N LEU A 45 -30.09 -17.03 6.12
CA LEU A 45 -31.40 -16.43 6.32
C LEU A 45 -31.30 -14.93 6.06
N GLN A 46 -32.04 -14.42 5.09
CA GLN A 46 -31.98 -13.03 4.64
C GLN A 46 -33.36 -12.38 4.68
N SER A 47 -33.37 -11.07 4.90
CA SER A 47 -34.60 -10.26 4.80
C SER A 47 -35.08 -10.18 3.35
N LEU A 48 -36.38 -10.36 3.12
CA LEU A 48 -36.97 -10.27 1.80
C LEU A 48 -37.02 -8.81 1.29
N GLU A 49 -36.93 -7.82 2.19
CA GLU A 49 -37.11 -6.40 1.89
C GLU A 49 -35.85 -5.76 1.32
N ASP A 50 -34.67 -6.12 1.88
CA ASP A 50 -33.40 -5.49 1.54
C ASP A 50 -32.24 -6.50 1.37
N SER A 51 -32.53 -7.80 1.42
CA SER A 51 -31.57 -8.92 1.34
C SER A 51 -30.46 -8.84 2.41
N THR A 52 -30.71 -8.15 3.52
CA THR A 52 -29.76 -8.15 4.64
C THR A 52 -29.75 -9.51 5.32
N LEU A 53 -28.57 -9.98 5.71
CA LEU A 53 -28.40 -11.23 6.44
C LEU A 53 -28.94 -11.07 7.87
N ILE A 54 -29.83 -11.97 8.24
CA ILE A 54 -30.40 -12.07 9.60
C ILE A 54 -29.56 -13.09 10.40
N ASP A 55 -29.35 -14.29 9.83
CA ASP A 55 -28.58 -15.36 10.44
C ASP A 55 -28.03 -16.31 9.36
N GLY A 56 -27.08 -17.17 9.71
CA GLY A 56 -26.52 -18.17 8.79
C GLY A 56 -25.89 -19.34 9.50
N SER A 57 -25.92 -20.50 8.84
CA SER A 57 -25.40 -21.77 9.36
C SER A 57 -24.73 -22.56 8.25
N VAL A 58 -23.98 -23.60 8.65
CA VAL A 58 -23.39 -24.60 7.76
C VAL A 58 -24.01 -25.94 8.09
N THR A 59 -24.29 -26.75 7.07
CA THR A 59 -24.80 -28.11 7.28
C THR A 59 -23.75 -29.01 7.94
N ASP A 60 -24.21 -29.86 8.85
CA ASP A 60 -23.41 -30.93 9.47
C ASP A 60 -23.19 -32.13 8.52
N ALA A 61 -22.55 -33.20 9.02
CA ALA A 61 -22.26 -34.41 8.27
C ALA A 61 -23.54 -35.14 7.77
N GLU A 62 -24.66 -34.97 8.45
CA GLU A 62 -25.99 -35.44 8.06
C GLU A 62 -26.75 -34.51 7.14
N GLY A 63 -26.14 -33.35 6.76
CA GLY A 63 -26.71 -32.31 5.91
C GLY A 63 -27.68 -31.38 6.63
N LYS A 64 -27.79 -31.42 7.97
CA LYS A 64 -28.75 -30.65 8.75
C LYS A 64 -28.21 -29.24 9.05
N PHE A 65 -29.14 -28.27 9.09
CA PHE A 65 -28.87 -26.89 9.49
C PHE A 65 -29.96 -26.37 10.42
N ALA A 66 -29.60 -25.32 11.19
CA ALA A 66 -30.54 -24.51 11.95
C ALA A 66 -30.09 -23.05 11.93
N VAL A 67 -31.00 -22.13 11.54
CA VAL A 67 -30.79 -20.68 11.55
C VAL A 67 -31.91 -19.98 12.32
N ARG A 68 -31.62 -18.83 12.95
CA ARG A 68 -32.52 -18.12 13.83
C ARG A 68 -32.87 -16.75 13.25
N GLY A 69 -34.13 -16.37 13.29
CA GLY A 69 -34.58 -15.06 12.81
C GLY A 69 -35.80 -14.53 13.59
N SER A 70 -35.99 -13.21 13.51
CA SER A 70 -37.22 -12.55 13.97
C SER A 70 -38.32 -12.71 12.92
N VAL A 71 -39.60 -12.52 13.36
CA VAL A 71 -40.78 -12.64 12.48
C VAL A 71 -40.86 -11.45 11.52
N VAL A 72 -40.09 -11.49 10.47
CA VAL A 72 -40.15 -10.58 9.30
C VAL A 72 -40.16 -11.43 8.04
N PRO A 73 -40.69 -10.96 6.89
CA PRO A 73 -40.56 -11.69 5.65
C PRO A 73 -39.11 -12.01 5.33
N VAL A 74 -38.78 -13.30 5.24
CA VAL A 74 -37.40 -13.79 5.08
C VAL A 74 -37.34 -14.82 3.96
N PHE A 75 -36.13 -15.03 3.41
CA PHE A 75 -35.83 -16.15 2.52
C PHE A 75 -34.54 -16.86 2.97
N LEU A 76 -34.46 -18.15 2.66
CA LEU A 76 -33.23 -18.93 2.82
C LEU A 76 -32.50 -18.99 1.49
N ARG A 77 -31.20 -18.69 1.51
CA ARG A 77 -30.29 -18.96 0.39
C ARG A 77 -29.34 -20.08 0.79
N ILE A 78 -29.36 -21.14 0.02
CA ILE A 78 -28.53 -22.34 0.25
C ILE A 78 -27.55 -22.44 -0.92
N SER A 79 -26.23 -22.59 -0.59
CA SER A 79 -25.17 -22.76 -1.59
C SER A 79 -24.17 -23.82 -1.16
N ALA A 80 -23.74 -24.66 -2.10
CA ALA A 80 -22.71 -25.68 -1.87
C ALA A 80 -21.77 -25.79 -3.08
N MET A 81 -20.52 -26.19 -2.84
CA MET A 81 -19.54 -26.32 -3.91
C MET A 81 -19.95 -27.36 -4.96
N GLY A 82 -20.00 -26.94 -6.23
CA GLY A 82 -20.44 -27.80 -7.34
C GLY A 82 -21.93 -27.93 -7.54
N PHE A 83 -22.75 -27.13 -6.81
CA PHE A 83 -24.20 -27.12 -6.90
C PHE A 83 -24.72 -25.73 -7.20
N GLU A 84 -25.91 -25.67 -7.80
CA GLU A 84 -26.63 -24.40 -8.02
C GLU A 84 -27.20 -23.87 -6.71
N ASP A 85 -27.11 -22.53 -6.52
CA ASP A 85 -27.74 -21.87 -5.38
C ASP A 85 -29.26 -22.08 -5.40
N ARG A 86 -29.84 -22.41 -4.24
CA ARG A 86 -31.27 -22.49 -4.06
C ARG A 86 -31.79 -21.42 -3.12
N ILE A 87 -32.86 -20.74 -3.55
CA ILE A 87 -33.55 -19.73 -2.73
C ILE A 87 -34.91 -20.31 -2.36
N ILE A 88 -35.29 -20.16 -1.08
CA ILE A 88 -36.60 -20.56 -0.55
C ILE A 88 -37.19 -19.31 0.10
N ASP A 89 -38.19 -18.73 -0.57
CA ASP A 89 -38.94 -17.57 -0.08
C ASP A 89 -39.92 -17.98 1.03
N ASN A 90 -40.00 -17.18 2.10
CA ASN A 90 -40.86 -17.40 3.25
C ASN A 90 -40.78 -18.83 3.82
N PRO A 91 -39.60 -19.29 4.27
CA PRO A 91 -39.42 -20.66 4.76
C PRO A 91 -40.28 -20.91 5.99
N THR A 92 -40.78 -22.15 6.11
CA THR A 92 -41.40 -22.63 7.34
C THR A 92 -40.37 -22.97 8.40
N SER A 93 -40.75 -23.11 9.68
CA SER A 93 -39.83 -23.48 10.77
C SER A 93 -39.10 -24.79 10.49
N ASP A 94 -39.75 -25.74 9.81
CA ASP A 94 -39.13 -26.94 9.24
C ASP A 94 -39.20 -26.80 7.72
N SER A 95 -38.05 -26.61 7.10
CA SER A 95 -37.91 -26.46 5.64
C SER A 95 -37.78 -27.82 4.92
N GLY A 96 -37.80 -28.93 5.68
CA GLY A 96 -37.70 -30.30 5.15
C GLY A 96 -36.40 -30.62 4.42
N ASP A 97 -36.46 -31.55 3.52
CA ASP A 97 -35.34 -31.95 2.67
C ASP A 97 -35.18 -31.01 1.47
N ILE A 98 -34.04 -30.31 1.42
CA ILE A 98 -33.73 -29.34 0.36
C ILE A 98 -32.72 -29.97 -0.58
N MET A 99 -33.12 -30.21 -1.82
CA MET A 99 -32.25 -30.78 -2.86
C MET A 99 -31.50 -29.65 -3.58
N LEU A 100 -30.19 -29.75 -3.73
CA LEU A 100 -29.36 -28.93 -4.61
C LEU A 100 -29.07 -29.70 -5.91
N SER A 101 -29.28 -29.05 -7.05
CA SER A 101 -28.89 -29.59 -8.35
C SER A 101 -27.40 -29.35 -8.61
N PRO A 102 -26.69 -30.34 -9.19
CA PRO A 102 -25.32 -30.08 -9.65
C PRO A 102 -25.30 -28.90 -10.64
N ALA A 103 -24.36 -28.00 -10.50
CA ALA A 103 -24.22 -26.85 -11.38
C ALA A 103 -23.90 -27.33 -12.80
N SER A 104 -24.87 -27.21 -13.71
CA SER A 104 -24.65 -27.44 -15.13
C SER A 104 -24.10 -26.15 -15.75
N TYR A 105 -22.94 -26.24 -16.39
CA TYR A 105 -22.32 -25.11 -17.08
C TYR A 105 -23.11 -24.69 -18.32
N MET A 106 -24.17 -23.94 -18.15
CA MET A 106 -24.76 -23.17 -19.23
C MET A 106 -24.33 -21.72 -19.11
N LEU A 107 -23.64 -21.22 -20.13
CA LEU A 107 -23.24 -19.83 -20.28
C LEU A 107 -24.48 -18.92 -20.35
N GLY A 108 -24.91 -18.39 -19.22
CA GLY A 108 -25.95 -17.36 -19.17
C GLY A 108 -25.34 -15.99 -19.39
N GLU A 109 -25.87 -15.26 -20.36
CA GLU A 109 -25.46 -13.87 -20.65
C GLU A 109 -25.82 -12.96 -19.46
N VAL A 110 -24.80 -12.54 -18.71
CA VAL A 110 -24.93 -11.50 -17.66
C VAL A 110 -24.84 -10.14 -18.33
N ILE A 111 -25.99 -9.52 -18.64
CA ILE A 111 -26.04 -8.11 -19.06
C ILE A 111 -25.79 -7.25 -17.83
N VAL A 112 -24.53 -6.91 -17.59
CA VAL A 112 -24.15 -5.89 -16.59
C VAL A 112 -24.49 -4.52 -17.16
N LYS A 113 -25.61 -3.92 -16.72
CA LYS A 113 -25.86 -2.49 -16.93
C LYS A 113 -24.86 -1.70 -16.12
N GLY A 114 -23.72 -1.37 -16.72
CA GLY A 114 -22.70 -0.54 -16.08
C GLY A 114 -23.24 0.87 -15.86
N SER A 115 -23.44 1.27 -14.60
CA SER A 115 -23.66 2.67 -14.25
C SER A 115 -22.33 3.43 -14.24
N ARG A 116 -22.37 4.74 -14.46
CA ARG A 116 -21.18 5.60 -14.43
C ARG A 116 -20.56 5.60 -13.03
N PRO A 117 -19.23 5.44 -12.88
CA PRO A 117 -18.57 5.71 -11.60
C PRO A 117 -18.75 7.18 -11.26
N MET A 118 -19.50 7.46 -10.20
CA MET A 118 -19.65 8.84 -9.72
C MET A 118 -18.54 9.15 -8.72
N ALA A 119 -17.62 10.04 -9.12
CA ALA A 119 -16.64 10.64 -8.23
C ALA A 119 -17.30 11.77 -7.42
N LYS A 120 -17.22 11.69 -6.08
CA LYS A 120 -17.77 12.70 -5.16
C LYS A 120 -16.69 13.18 -4.21
N LEU A 121 -16.63 14.49 -3.95
CA LEU A 121 -15.80 15.01 -2.86
C LEU A 121 -16.38 14.53 -1.52
N LYS A 122 -15.55 13.92 -0.68
CA LYS A 122 -15.92 13.42 0.64
C LYS A 122 -14.75 13.52 1.60
N GLY A 123 -14.94 14.21 2.73
CA GLY A 123 -13.86 14.48 3.67
C GLY A 123 -12.66 15.11 2.97
N GLY A 124 -11.44 14.67 3.27
CA GLY A 124 -10.20 15.15 2.66
C GLY A 124 -9.87 14.56 1.27
N GLY A 125 -10.84 13.99 0.53
CA GLY A 125 -10.55 13.25 -0.69
C GLY A 125 -11.69 13.14 -1.69
N VAL A 126 -11.56 12.18 -2.60
CA VAL A 126 -12.54 11.82 -3.63
C VAL A 126 -12.99 10.38 -3.37
N GLN A 127 -14.30 10.16 -3.30
CA GLN A 127 -14.91 8.83 -3.24
C GLN A 127 -15.40 8.44 -4.63
N VAL A 128 -15.08 7.21 -5.06
CA VAL A 128 -15.52 6.63 -6.33
C VAL A 128 -16.28 5.34 -6.03
N ALA A 129 -17.50 5.22 -6.55
CA ALA A 129 -18.27 3.98 -6.50
C ALA A 129 -17.67 2.96 -7.47
N VAL A 130 -17.56 1.69 -7.04
CA VAL A 130 -17.06 0.58 -7.86
C VAL A 130 -18.18 -0.43 -8.14
N SER A 131 -18.88 -0.86 -7.10
CA SER A 131 -20.03 -1.77 -7.26
C SER A 131 -21.08 -1.15 -8.16
N GLY A 132 -21.62 -1.94 -9.11
CA GLY A 132 -22.59 -1.48 -10.08
C GLY A 132 -22.02 -0.58 -11.19
N THR A 133 -20.71 -0.49 -11.34
CA THR A 133 -20.02 0.27 -12.41
C THR A 133 -19.10 -0.66 -13.20
N TYR A 134 -18.58 -0.19 -14.33
CA TYR A 134 -17.58 -0.92 -15.13
C TYR A 134 -16.31 -1.26 -14.32
N LEU A 135 -15.99 -0.49 -13.29
CA LEU A 135 -14.83 -0.74 -12.43
C LEU A 135 -14.90 -2.10 -11.72
N ALA A 136 -16.09 -2.63 -11.47
CA ALA A 136 -16.27 -3.97 -10.92
C ALA A 136 -15.76 -5.08 -11.85
N ASN A 137 -15.55 -4.80 -13.14
CA ASN A 137 -15.13 -5.78 -14.14
C ASN A 137 -13.69 -5.56 -14.63
N THR A 138 -12.86 -4.87 -13.86
CA THR A 138 -11.45 -4.62 -14.22
C THR A 138 -10.50 -5.73 -13.76
N GLY A 139 -10.94 -6.62 -12.90
CA GLY A 139 -10.20 -7.79 -12.43
C GLY A 139 -9.80 -7.72 -10.96
N THR A 140 -8.94 -6.80 -10.54
CA THR A 140 -8.40 -6.71 -9.18
C THR A 140 -8.54 -5.31 -8.59
N ALA A 141 -8.38 -5.18 -7.25
CA ALA A 141 -8.33 -3.87 -6.62
C ALA A 141 -7.15 -3.03 -7.15
N LEU A 142 -6.02 -3.65 -7.45
CA LEU A 142 -4.88 -2.95 -8.04
C LEU A 142 -5.23 -2.33 -9.40
N GLU A 143 -6.02 -3.03 -10.23
CA GLU A 143 -6.51 -2.52 -11.51
C GLU A 143 -7.55 -1.41 -11.32
N VAL A 144 -8.47 -1.60 -10.36
CA VAL A 144 -9.43 -0.55 -9.99
C VAL A 144 -8.69 0.72 -9.59
N LEU A 145 -7.68 0.61 -8.69
CA LEU A 145 -6.91 1.76 -8.24
C LEU A 145 -6.21 2.47 -9.39
N GLY A 146 -5.71 1.73 -10.38
CA GLY A 146 -5.14 2.30 -11.59
C GLY A 146 -6.13 3.16 -12.40
N LYS A 147 -7.43 3.02 -12.24
CA LYS A 147 -8.49 3.78 -12.94
C LYS A 147 -9.16 4.85 -12.07
N ILE A 148 -8.73 5.01 -10.82
CA ILE A 148 -9.26 6.02 -9.90
C ILE A 148 -8.58 7.38 -10.16
N PRO A 149 -9.32 8.52 -10.03
CA PRO A 149 -8.74 9.86 -10.15
C PRO A 149 -7.54 10.07 -9.23
N PHE A 150 -6.49 10.73 -9.76
CA PHE A 150 -5.24 11.08 -9.08
C PHE A 150 -4.36 9.90 -8.64
N VAL A 151 -4.74 8.67 -8.93
CA VAL A 151 -3.93 7.49 -8.62
C VAL A 151 -3.16 7.06 -9.86
N ALA A 152 -1.84 6.95 -9.73
CA ALA A 152 -0.96 6.37 -10.75
C ALA A 152 -0.55 4.96 -10.34
N LYS A 153 -0.60 4.03 -11.30
CA LYS A 153 -0.14 2.64 -11.15
C LYS A 153 1.07 2.42 -12.05
N SER A 154 2.14 1.88 -11.48
CA SER A 154 3.33 1.43 -12.23
C SER A 154 3.73 0.05 -11.75
N GLY A 155 3.44 -0.98 -12.55
CA GLY A 155 3.56 -2.38 -12.11
C GLY A 155 2.64 -2.66 -10.92
N SER A 156 3.19 -3.09 -9.80
CA SER A 156 2.49 -3.26 -8.51
C SER A 156 2.51 -2.02 -7.62
N SER A 157 3.24 -0.96 -7.99
CA SER A 157 3.32 0.27 -7.21
C SER A 157 2.10 1.16 -7.45
N ILE A 158 1.59 1.75 -6.38
CA ILE A 158 0.51 2.74 -6.38
C ILE A 158 1.03 4.05 -5.80
N GLU A 159 0.78 5.13 -6.51
CA GLU A 159 1.13 6.48 -6.08
C GLU A 159 -0.09 7.41 -6.23
N VAL A 160 -0.20 8.39 -5.34
CA VAL A 160 -1.13 9.51 -5.50
C VAL A 160 -0.33 10.69 -6.03
N LEU A 161 -0.76 11.25 -7.15
CA LEU A 161 -0.05 12.33 -7.87
C LEU A 161 0.23 13.49 -6.92
N GLY A 162 1.48 13.97 -6.91
CA GLY A 162 1.93 15.05 -6.02
C GLY A 162 2.11 14.66 -4.55
N LYS A 163 1.66 13.45 -4.13
CA LYS A 163 1.68 13.00 -2.72
C LYS A 163 2.57 11.78 -2.48
N GLY A 164 3.00 11.07 -3.54
CA GLY A 164 3.78 9.84 -3.45
C GLY A 164 2.94 8.62 -3.02
N THR A 165 3.60 7.65 -2.39
CA THR A 165 2.98 6.37 -2.01
C THR A 165 1.95 6.55 -0.90
N PRO A 166 0.67 6.15 -1.11
CA PRO A 166 -0.39 6.25 -0.10
C PRO A 166 -0.32 5.12 0.94
N ILE A 167 -0.90 5.36 2.11
CA ILE A 167 -1.30 4.26 2.98
C ILE A 167 -2.66 3.73 2.50
N ILE A 168 -2.75 2.42 2.24
CA ILE A 168 -3.95 1.79 1.71
C ILE A 168 -4.63 0.97 2.80
N TYR A 169 -5.95 1.10 2.90
CA TYR A 169 -6.78 0.33 3.82
C TYR A 169 -7.88 -0.43 3.07
N ILE A 170 -8.12 -1.68 3.44
CA ILE A 170 -9.28 -2.47 3.03
C ILE A 170 -10.18 -2.67 4.26
N ASN A 171 -11.41 -2.14 4.24
CA ASN A 171 -12.36 -2.16 5.36
C ASN A 171 -11.76 -1.65 6.69
N GLY A 172 -10.86 -0.66 6.63
CA GLY A 172 -10.17 -0.11 7.78
C GLY A 172 -8.86 -0.80 8.15
N ARG A 173 -8.58 -2.03 7.69
CA ARG A 173 -7.30 -2.72 7.89
C ARG A 173 -6.26 -2.23 6.89
N GLN A 174 -5.08 -1.87 7.35
CA GLN A 174 -3.99 -1.46 6.47
C GLN A 174 -3.49 -2.63 5.61
N VAL A 175 -3.35 -2.37 4.32
CA VAL A 175 -2.64 -3.23 3.36
C VAL A 175 -1.15 -3.13 3.62
N ARG A 176 -0.50 -4.26 3.78
CA ARG A 176 0.94 -4.32 4.07
C ARG A 176 1.76 -4.81 2.90
N ASP A 177 1.12 -5.61 2.06
CA ASP A 177 1.71 -6.12 0.83
C ASP A 177 0.76 -5.88 -0.34
N MET A 178 1.30 -5.49 -1.48
CA MET A 178 0.50 -5.19 -2.68
C MET A 178 -0.20 -6.43 -3.24
N SER A 179 0.25 -7.64 -2.90
CA SER A 179 -0.45 -8.89 -3.23
C SER A 179 -1.88 -8.94 -2.67
N GLU A 180 -2.14 -8.25 -1.54
CA GLU A 180 -3.49 -8.15 -0.99
C GLU A 180 -4.45 -7.36 -1.90
N LEU A 181 -3.93 -6.37 -2.65
CA LEU A 181 -4.73 -5.63 -3.66
C LEU A 181 -4.96 -6.45 -4.91
N ASP A 182 -3.96 -7.22 -5.32
CA ASP A 182 -4.11 -8.13 -6.44
C ASP A 182 -5.07 -9.27 -6.14
N GLN A 183 -5.15 -9.69 -4.88
CA GLN A 183 -6.09 -10.70 -4.43
C GLN A 183 -7.53 -10.21 -4.37
N LEU A 184 -7.76 -8.95 -4.02
CA LEU A 184 -9.09 -8.38 -3.93
C LEU A 184 -9.73 -8.27 -5.31
N ALA A 185 -10.75 -9.10 -5.60
CA ALA A 185 -11.49 -9.01 -6.84
C ALA A 185 -12.20 -7.65 -6.94
N SER A 186 -12.23 -7.07 -8.15
CA SER A 186 -12.92 -5.80 -8.39
C SER A 186 -14.43 -5.90 -8.13
N THR A 187 -15.05 -7.04 -8.35
CA THR A 187 -16.45 -7.34 -8.03
C THR A 187 -16.78 -7.21 -6.55
N ASP A 188 -15.81 -7.44 -5.68
CA ASP A 188 -15.99 -7.35 -4.23
C ASP A 188 -15.81 -5.93 -3.68
N ILE A 189 -15.48 -4.96 -4.52
CA ILE A 189 -15.25 -3.58 -4.09
C ILE A 189 -16.55 -2.79 -4.19
N LYS A 190 -16.96 -2.18 -3.07
CA LYS A 190 -18.10 -1.26 -3.02
C LYS A 190 -17.70 0.14 -3.48
N SER A 191 -16.62 0.68 -2.90
CA SER A 191 -16.13 2.04 -3.21
C SER A 191 -14.66 2.19 -2.84
N VAL A 192 -14.02 3.18 -3.45
CA VAL A 192 -12.66 3.63 -3.13
C VAL A 192 -12.69 5.10 -2.73
N ASP A 193 -12.12 5.44 -1.58
CA ASP A 193 -11.91 6.82 -1.13
C ASP A 193 -10.42 7.16 -1.26
N VAL A 194 -10.06 8.13 -2.10
CA VAL A 194 -8.70 8.68 -2.20
C VAL A 194 -8.63 9.97 -1.42
N ILE A 195 -7.92 9.97 -0.30
CA ILE A 195 -7.77 11.11 0.61
C ILE A 195 -6.41 11.76 0.30
N THR A 196 -6.42 12.87 -0.43
CA THR A 196 -5.23 13.62 -0.81
C THR A 196 -4.75 14.59 0.28
N ASN A 197 -5.62 14.86 1.27
CA ASN A 197 -5.34 15.75 2.41
C ASN A 197 -5.77 15.07 3.72
N PRO A 198 -5.03 14.06 4.22
CA PRO A 198 -5.40 13.36 5.44
C PRO A 198 -5.27 14.28 6.66
N GLY A 199 -6.37 14.38 7.47
CA GLY A 199 -6.47 15.20 8.67
C GLY A 199 -5.66 14.68 9.87
N ALA A 200 -5.88 15.28 11.05
CA ALA A 200 -5.09 15.08 12.25
C ALA A 200 -5.14 13.65 12.84
N ARG A 201 -6.17 12.87 12.54
CA ARG A 201 -6.29 11.45 12.95
C ARG A 201 -5.24 10.52 12.33
N TYR A 202 -4.59 10.95 11.24
CA TYR A 202 -3.48 10.24 10.63
C TYR A 202 -2.16 10.84 11.10
N ALA A 203 -1.11 10.02 11.16
CA ALA A 203 0.22 10.52 11.50
C ALA A 203 0.64 11.65 10.56
N SER A 204 1.40 12.61 11.08
CA SER A 204 1.85 13.77 10.30
C SER A 204 2.69 13.38 9.07
N THR A 205 3.26 12.18 9.08
CA THR A 205 4.05 11.62 7.98
C THR A 205 3.21 11.01 6.84
N VAL A 206 1.88 10.94 6.97
CA VAL A 206 0.99 10.36 5.95
C VAL A 206 0.55 11.46 4.98
N ASN A 207 1.04 11.42 3.75
CA ASN A 207 0.72 12.40 2.71
C ASN A 207 -0.60 12.12 1.99
N SER A 208 -0.97 10.82 1.86
CA SER A 208 -2.22 10.40 1.22
C SER A 208 -2.70 9.06 1.75
N VAL A 209 -3.99 8.82 1.64
CA VAL A 209 -4.63 7.58 2.10
C VAL A 209 -5.62 7.10 1.07
N ILE A 210 -5.62 5.81 0.77
CA ILE A 210 -6.65 5.15 -0.03
C ILE A 210 -7.43 4.20 0.88
N LYS A 211 -8.76 4.30 0.86
CA LYS A 211 -9.65 3.38 1.58
C LYS A 211 -10.50 2.61 0.60
N ILE A 212 -10.38 1.31 0.62
CA ILE A 212 -11.20 0.39 -0.15
C ILE A 212 -12.28 -0.16 0.79
N SER A 213 -13.54 0.09 0.47
CA SER A 213 -14.68 -0.52 1.13
C SER A 213 -15.17 -1.67 0.26
N THR A 214 -15.35 -2.86 0.83
CA THR A 214 -15.85 -4.02 0.10
C THR A 214 -17.37 -4.17 0.23
N VAL A 215 -17.96 -4.89 -0.69
CA VAL A 215 -19.35 -5.35 -0.57
C VAL A 215 -19.44 -6.30 0.63
N ALA A 216 -20.44 -6.12 1.47
CA ALA A 216 -20.69 -7.02 2.58
C ALA A 216 -21.26 -8.34 2.04
N HIS A 217 -20.45 -9.37 1.98
CA HIS A 217 -20.95 -10.72 1.76
C HIS A 217 -21.39 -11.27 3.11
N ALA A 218 -22.66 -11.49 3.23
CA ALA A 218 -23.28 -12.02 4.42
C ALA A 218 -23.32 -13.54 4.33
N GLY A 219 -22.88 -14.26 5.35
CA GLY A 219 -22.97 -15.71 5.45
C GLY A 219 -22.08 -16.23 6.56
N GLU A 220 -22.55 -17.23 7.26
CA GLU A 220 -21.73 -18.11 8.06
C GLU A 220 -21.23 -19.25 7.16
N GLY A 221 -20.12 -19.86 7.50
CA GLY A 221 -19.57 -20.98 6.78
C GLY A 221 -18.12 -20.84 6.37
N LEU A 222 -17.67 -21.77 5.58
CA LEU A 222 -16.36 -21.79 4.98
C LEU A 222 -16.38 -21.02 3.64
N SER A 223 -15.38 -20.19 3.45
CA SER A 223 -15.08 -19.61 2.15
C SER A 223 -13.59 -19.72 1.89
N PHE A 224 -13.23 -19.85 0.63
CA PHE A 224 -11.85 -19.73 0.20
C PHE A 224 -11.77 -19.08 -1.17
N ASN A 225 -10.66 -18.46 -1.45
CA ASN A 225 -10.35 -18.05 -2.78
C ASN A 225 -8.89 -18.35 -3.12
N ASP A 226 -8.69 -18.74 -4.34
CA ASP A 226 -7.42 -19.07 -4.94
C ASP A 226 -7.12 -18.12 -6.09
N ARG A 227 -5.85 -17.76 -6.23
CA ARG A 227 -5.35 -16.95 -7.34
C ARG A 227 -3.99 -17.42 -7.77
N THR A 228 -3.94 -17.97 -8.97
CA THR A 228 -2.71 -18.36 -9.65
C THR A 228 -2.40 -17.40 -10.78
N THR A 229 -1.20 -16.85 -10.81
CA THR A 229 -0.67 -16.06 -11.94
C THR A 229 0.60 -16.69 -12.46
N VAL A 230 0.58 -17.05 -13.73
CA VAL A 230 1.75 -17.48 -14.46
C VAL A 230 2.08 -16.43 -15.50
N GLY A 231 3.33 -16.02 -15.57
CA GLY A 231 3.75 -15.03 -16.55
C GLY A 231 5.16 -15.25 -17.05
N TYR A 232 5.49 -14.50 -18.09
CA TYR A 232 6.78 -14.52 -18.74
C TYR A 232 7.22 -13.09 -19.08
N LYS A 233 8.35 -12.68 -18.52
CA LYS A 233 9.08 -11.46 -18.90
C LYS A 233 10.31 -11.86 -19.71
N HIS A 234 11.45 -11.99 -19.09
CA HIS A 234 12.66 -12.65 -19.61
C HIS A 234 12.75 -14.09 -19.10
N TYR A 235 12.12 -14.35 -17.95
CA TYR A 235 11.98 -15.64 -17.30
C TYR A 235 10.52 -15.89 -16.95
N ALA A 236 10.14 -17.16 -16.90
CA ALA A 236 8.84 -17.52 -16.34
C ALA A 236 8.78 -17.22 -14.85
N TYR A 237 7.62 -16.80 -14.37
CA TYR A 237 7.34 -16.55 -12.96
C TYR A 237 5.99 -17.12 -12.53
N LEU A 238 5.87 -17.37 -11.25
CA LEU A 238 4.66 -17.89 -10.62
C LEU A 238 4.33 -17.07 -9.37
N PHE A 239 3.09 -16.62 -9.27
CA PHE A 239 2.49 -16.07 -8.06
C PHE A 239 1.28 -16.92 -7.71
N GLU A 240 1.23 -17.37 -6.46
CA GLU A 240 0.18 -18.21 -5.93
C GLU A 240 -0.29 -17.66 -4.60
N GLN A 241 -1.61 -17.48 -4.45
CA GLN A 241 -2.17 -17.02 -3.18
C GLN A 241 -3.50 -17.68 -2.89
N VAL A 242 -3.58 -18.28 -1.72
CA VAL A 242 -4.77 -18.92 -1.18
C VAL A 242 -5.21 -18.17 0.08
N ASN A 243 -6.49 -17.80 0.14
CA ASN A 243 -7.11 -17.30 1.35
C ASN A 243 -8.24 -18.22 1.79
N PHE A 244 -8.41 -18.38 3.08
CA PHE A 244 -9.54 -19.07 3.67
C PHE A 244 -10.16 -18.22 4.78
N ASN A 245 -11.45 -18.42 4.99
CA ASN A 245 -12.20 -17.81 6.06
C ASN A 245 -13.29 -18.77 6.53
N TRP A 246 -13.40 -18.94 7.83
CA TRP A 246 -14.47 -19.70 8.46
C TRP A 246 -15.17 -18.84 9.48
N ARG A 247 -16.50 -18.79 9.38
CA ARG A 247 -17.34 -17.92 10.22
C ARG A 247 -18.48 -18.69 10.83
N ARG A 248 -18.64 -18.54 12.14
CA ARG A 248 -19.77 -19.13 12.88
C ARG A 248 -20.00 -18.38 14.20
N ASN A 249 -21.26 -18.06 14.51
CA ASN A 249 -21.67 -17.48 15.80
C ASN A 249 -20.81 -16.28 16.24
N GLY A 250 -20.55 -15.32 15.35
CA GLY A 250 -19.72 -14.14 15.62
C GLY A 250 -18.22 -14.39 15.58
N PHE A 251 -17.75 -15.62 15.59
CA PHE A 251 -16.34 -15.96 15.32
C PHE A 251 -16.03 -15.92 13.82
N ASP A 252 -14.84 -15.46 13.49
CA ASP A 252 -14.34 -15.36 12.12
C ASP A 252 -12.85 -15.70 12.14
N ILE A 253 -12.50 -16.94 11.74
CA ILE A 253 -11.12 -17.41 11.60
C ILE A 253 -10.73 -17.23 10.15
N PHE A 254 -9.61 -16.59 9.90
CA PHE A 254 -9.13 -16.33 8.56
C PHE A 254 -7.64 -16.60 8.41
N GLY A 255 -7.23 -16.92 7.20
CA GLY A 255 -5.83 -17.11 6.87
C GLY A 255 -5.51 -16.83 5.42
N MET A 256 -4.22 -16.67 5.15
CA MET A 256 -3.64 -16.44 3.84
C MET A 256 -2.30 -17.13 3.73
N LEU A 257 -2.04 -17.74 2.60
CA LEU A 257 -0.70 -18.18 2.17
C LEU A 257 -0.40 -17.52 0.82
N ASN A 258 0.80 -16.98 0.68
CA ASN A 258 1.27 -16.34 -0.55
C ASN A 258 2.67 -16.83 -0.89
N TYR A 259 2.85 -17.19 -2.14
CA TYR A 259 4.13 -17.57 -2.73
C TYR A 259 4.36 -16.78 -4.01
N GLU A 260 5.53 -16.15 -4.11
CA GLU A 260 5.97 -15.45 -5.30
C GLU A 260 7.39 -15.90 -5.66
N ASN A 261 7.65 -16.11 -6.94
CA ASN A 261 8.97 -16.42 -7.42
C ASN A 261 9.15 -15.80 -8.82
N TYR A 262 9.93 -14.76 -8.87
CA TYR A 262 10.26 -14.09 -10.12
C TYR A 262 11.77 -13.85 -10.24
N ARG A 263 12.22 -13.62 -11.47
CA ARG A 263 13.61 -13.31 -11.80
C ARG A 263 13.65 -12.09 -12.71
N GLU A 264 14.70 -11.32 -12.57
CA GLU A 264 14.95 -10.13 -13.39
C GLU A 264 16.38 -10.11 -13.89
N ARG A 265 16.60 -9.41 -15.01
CA ARG A 265 17.93 -9.22 -15.60
C ARG A 265 18.12 -7.74 -15.96
N PRO A 266 18.14 -6.84 -15.00
CA PRO A 266 18.34 -5.42 -15.27
C PRO A 266 19.71 -5.17 -15.87
N ARG A 267 19.76 -4.21 -16.80
CA ARG A 267 20.99 -3.64 -17.35
C ARG A 267 21.02 -2.17 -16.97
N PHE A 268 22.20 -1.66 -16.68
CA PHE A 268 22.38 -0.25 -16.45
C PHE A 268 23.56 0.31 -17.24
N SER A 269 23.49 1.60 -17.53
CA SER A 269 24.60 2.37 -18.08
C SER A 269 24.54 3.74 -17.42
N ASN A 270 25.60 4.10 -16.70
CA ASN A 270 25.74 5.37 -16.03
C ASN A 270 26.97 6.11 -16.57
N THR A 271 26.83 7.43 -16.77
CA THR A 271 27.95 8.33 -16.94
C THR A 271 27.95 9.30 -15.77
N THR A 272 28.95 9.25 -14.94
CA THR A 272 29.12 10.12 -13.77
C THR A 272 30.23 11.12 -14.04
N PHE A 273 29.95 12.40 -13.84
CA PHE A 273 30.96 13.44 -13.78
C PHE A 273 31.10 13.89 -12.32
N GLN A 274 32.34 13.95 -11.83
CA GLN A 274 32.67 14.42 -10.49
C GLN A 274 33.65 15.59 -10.64
N TYR A 275 33.34 16.72 -10.02
CA TYR A 275 34.12 17.96 -10.04
C TYR A 275 34.96 18.04 -8.77
N LEU A 276 36.14 17.42 -8.78
CA LEU A 276 37.02 17.28 -7.66
C LEU A 276 38.20 18.31 -7.74
N LYS A 277 38.90 18.51 -6.65
CA LYS A 277 40.13 19.33 -6.66
C LYS A 277 41.21 18.75 -7.55
N SER A 278 41.25 17.41 -7.67
CA SER A 278 42.18 16.70 -8.56
C SER A 278 41.88 16.86 -10.05
N GLY A 279 40.72 17.43 -10.43
CA GLY A 279 40.27 17.59 -11.81
C GLY A 279 38.83 17.06 -12.02
N ILE A 280 38.36 17.06 -13.25
CA ILE A 280 37.07 16.52 -13.64
C ILE A 280 37.21 15.01 -13.87
N VAL A 281 36.66 14.20 -12.97
CA VAL A 281 36.61 12.76 -13.11
C VAL A 281 35.35 12.35 -13.85
N GLN A 282 35.48 11.61 -14.96
CA GLN A 282 34.39 10.99 -15.67
C GLN A 282 34.48 9.47 -15.51
N GLN A 283 33.37 8.86 -15.12
CA GLN A 283 33.23 7.41 -15.02
C GLN A 283 32.09 6.95 -15.93
N ASN A 284 32.41 6.07 -16.89
CA ASN A 284 31.44 5.42 -17.75
C ASN A 284 31.25 3.97 -17.28
N SER A 285 30.16 3.71 -16.57
CA SER A 285 29.86 2.42 -15.97
C SER A 285 28.74 1.73 -16.74
N SER A 286 28.88 0.46 -17.01
CA SER A 286 27.81 -0.38 -17.56
C SER A 286 27.81 -1.73 -16.85
N GLY A 287 26.64 -2.31 -16.66
CA GLY A 287 26.54 -3.59 -15.97
C GLY A 287 25.27 -4.36 -16.28
N LEU A 288 25.36 -5.62 -15.93
CA LEU A 288 24.28 -6.60 -16.03
C LEU A 288 24.18 -7.33 -14.71
N GLU A 289 22.97 -7.49 -14.22
CA GLU A 289 22.66 -8.24 -13.01
C GLU A 289 21.64 -9.33 -13.32
N ALA A 290 21.77 -10.49 -12.72
CA ALA A 290 20.76 -11.54 -12.71
C ALA A 290 20.27 -11.72 -11.27
N ALA A 291 19.00 -11.46 -11.05
CA ALA A 291 18.42 -11.47 -9.71
C ALA A 291 17.21 -12.40 -9.60
N LYS A 292 17.07 -13.06 -8.45
CA LYS A 292 15.96 -13.95 -8.11
C LYS A 292 15.32 -13.50 -6.79
N TYR A 293 13.99 -13.51 -6.74
CA TYR A 293 13.19 -12.98 -5.63
C TYR A 293 12.11 -13.98 -5.19
N PRO A 294 12.42 -15.01 -4.39
CA PRO A 294 11.40 -15.82 -3.75
C PRO A 294 10.81 -15.10 -2.53
N VAL A 295 9.48 -15.14 -2.41
CA VAL A 295 8.70 -14.58 -1.30
C VAL A 295 7.76 -15.64 -0.76
N TYR A 296 7.74 -15.80 0.54
CA TYR A 296 6.82 -16.67 1.29
C TYR A 296 6.16 -15.84 2.36
N GLN A 297 4.84 -15.82 2.39
CA GLN A 297 4.08 -15.09 3.40
C GLN A 297 2.94 -15.97 3.91
N GLY A 298 2.63 -15.82 5.19
CA GLY A 298 1.48 -16.46 5.77
C GLY A 298 0.86 -15.59 6.85
N LYS A 299 -0.45 -15.64 6.94
CA LYS A 299 -1.26 -14.91 7.91
C LYS A 299 -2.33 -15.83 8.48
N ILE A 300 -2.54 -15.77 9.78
CA ILE A 300 -3.66 -16.40 10.45
C ILE A 300 -4.22 -15.45 11.49
N GLY A 301 -5.53 -15.38 11.61
CA GLY A 301 -6.17 -14.49 12.56
C GLY A 301 -7.56 -14.94 12.97
N LEU A 302 -8.05 -14.29 14.01
CA LEU A 302 -9.36 -14.52 14.61
C LEU A 302 -10.02 -13.17 14.87
N ASN A 303 -11.31 -13.08 14.56
CA ASN A 303 -12.19 -11.99 15.01
C ASN A 303 -13.34 -12.58 15.82
N TYR A 304 -13.81 -11.79 16.76
CA TYR A 304 -15.04 -12.07 17.49
C TYR A 304 -15.91 -10.82 17.50
N ASN A 305 -17.13 -10.99 17.04
CA ASN A 305 -18.10 -9.91 16.93
C ASN A 305 -19.27 -10.23 17.86
N VAL A 306 -19.54 -9.34 18.80
CA VAL A 306 -20.67 -9.45 19.72
C VAL A 306 -21.36 -8.09 19.84
N SER A 307 -22.60 -8.02 19.37
CA SER A 307 -23.38 -6.75 19.33
C SER A 307 -22.58 -5.64 18.62
N SER A 308 -22.38 -4.48 19.24
CA SER A 308 -21.61 -3.35 18.73
C SER A 308 -20.09 -3.47 18.95
N HIS A 309 -19.62 -4.56 19.57
CA HIS A 309 -18.22 -4.76 19.92
C HIS A 309 -17.54 -5.75 18.99
N ASN A 310 -16.34 -5.42 18.56
CA ASN A 310 -15.52 -6.28 17.72
C ASN A 310 -14.11 -6.29 18.28
N LEU A 311 -13.56 -7.47 18.42
CA LEU A 311 -12.17 -7.68 18.83
C LEU A 311 -11.54 -8.73 17.93
N GLY A 312 -10.26 -8.64 17.75
CA GLY A 312 -9.56 -9.63 16.95
C GLY A 312 -8.05 -9.45 17.01
N PHE A 313 -7.38 -10.47 16.57
CA PHE A 313 -5.94 -10.47 16.41
C PHE A 313 -5.54 -11.28 15.18
N TYR A 314 -4.34 -11.01 14.66
CA TYR A 314 -3.69 -11.88 13.68
C TYR A 314 -2.18 -11.92 13.91
N TYR A 315 -1.61 -13.01 13.47
CA TYR A 315 -0.17 -13.19 13.29
C TYR A 315 0.15 -13.28 11.80
N ASP A 316 1.17 -12.55 11.38
CA ASP A 316 1.63 -12.45 10.00
C ASP A 316 3.13 -12.73 9.98
N PHE A 317 3.58 -13.63 9.13
CA PHE A 317 4.99 -13.87 8.89
C PHE A 317 5.33 -13.68 7.41
N SER A 318 6.49 -13.13 7.15
CA SER A 318 7.01 -12.92 5.80
C SER A 318 8.49 -13.28 5.75
N PHE A 319 8.85 -14.08 4.77
CA PHE A 319 10.21 -14.37 4.40
C PHE A 319 10.43 -13.96 2.95
N LYS A 320 11.24 -12.92 2.76
CA LYS A 320 11.63 -12.39 1.45
C LYS A 320 13.12 -12.60 1.30
N SER A 321 13.53 -13.23 0.21
CA SER A 321 14.93 -13.42 -0.12
C SER A 321 15.22 -12.79 -1.46
N SER A 322 16.43 -12.30 -1.66
CA SER A 322 16.94 -11.98 -2.99
C SER A 322 18.39 -12.47 -3.12
N SER A 323 18.69 -13.07 -4.25
CA SER A 323 20.04 -13.43 -4.64
C SER A 323 20.31 -12.80 -5.99
N SER A 324 21.39 -12.02 -6.09
CA SER A 324 21.77 -11.36 -7.34
C SER A 324 23.26 -11.52 -7.61
N ILE A 325 23.58 -11.91 -8.84
CA ILE A 325 24.94 -12.01 -9.35
C ILE A 325 25.06 -10.98 -10.47
N GLY A 326 26.09 -10.15 -10.40
CA GLY A 326 26.30 -9.10 -11.37
C GLY A 326 27.74 -8.87 -11.73
N ARG A 327 27.91 -8.19 -12.87
CA ARG A 327 29.19 -7.69 -13.36
C ARG A 327 28.99 -6.27 -13.83
N SER A 328 29.93 -5.40 -13.45
CA SER A 328 30.00 -4.04 -14.00
C SER A 328 31.39 -3.73 -14.52
N LEU A 329 31.43 -2.91 -15.56
CA LEU A 329 32.65 -2.40 -16.18
C LEU A 329 32.59 -0.88 -16.12
N THR A 330 33.62 -0.24 -15.57
CA THR A 330 33.76 1.21 -15.43
C THR A 330 35.04 1.68 -16.04
N ASN A 331 34.97 2.54 -17.06
CA ASN A 331 36.11 3.26 -17.61
C ASN A 331 36.20 4.64 -16.95
N ARG A 332 37.34 4.93 -16.33
CA ARG A 332 37.63 6.18 -15.63
C ARG A 332 38.53 7.08 -16.44
N TYR A 333 38.20 8.35 -16.50
CA TYR A 333 38.93 9.41 -17.17
C TYR A 333 39.14 10.56 -16.19
N ILE A 334 40.32 11.21 -16.23
CA ILE A 334 40.62 12.45 -15.48
C ILE A 334 40.95 13.51 -16.52
N ASP A 335 40.25 14.64 -16.49
CA ASP A 335 40.35 15.72 -17.47
C ASP A 335 40.31 15.22 -18.93
N ARG A 336 39.40 14.25 -19.21
CA ARG A 336 39.18 13.56 -20.49
C ARG A 336 40.30 12.60 -20.90
N VAL A 337 41.36 12.43 -20.08
CA VAL A 337 42.41 11.44 -20.33
C VAL A 337 42.02 10.13 -19.69
N PHE A 338 42.11 9.05 -20.44
CA PHE A 338 41.83 7.71 -19.87
C PHE A 338 42.80 7.41 -18.73
N SER A 339 42.26 7.00 -17.59
CA SER A 339 43.03 6.66 -16.40
C SER A 339 43.11 5.14 -16.23
N GLU A 340 41.97 4.48 -16.08
CA GLU A 340 41.92 3.04 -15.84
C GLU A 340 40.56 2.44 -16.17
N THR A 341 40.54 1.11 -16.21
CA THR A 341 39.30 0.30 -16.23
C THR A 341 39.15 -0.42 -14.92
N LEU A 342 37.94 -0.36 -14.35
CA LEU A 342 37.52 -1.07 -13.15
C LEU A 342 36.46 -2.10 -13.54
N GLU A 343 36.66 -3.34 -13.19
CA GLU A 343 35.71 -4.44 -13.38
C GLU A 343 35.32 -4.99 -12.01
N ASN A 344 34.00 -5.02 -11.73
CA ASN A 344 33.46 -5.58 -10.49
C ASN A 344 32.57 -6.79 -10.80
N PHE A 345 32.84 -7.88 -10.11
CA PHE A 345 31.96 -9.03 -9.98
C PHE A 345 31.40 -9.04 -8.56
N TYR A 346 30.09 -9.22 -8.44
CA TYR A 346 29.46 -9.25 -7.13
C TYR A 346 28.38 -10.34 -7.03
N ASP A 347 28.30 -10.93 -5.84
CA ASP A 347 27.25 -11.82 -5.40
C ASP A 347 26.61 -11.23 -4.13
N ILE A 348 25.33 -10.88 -4.24
CA ILE A 348 24.58 -10.25 -3.14
C ILE A 348 23.44 -11.17 -2.73
N ASN A 349 23.47 -11.59 -1.47
CA ASN A 349 22.41 -12.37 -0.85
C ASN A 349 21.76 -11.56 0.26
N ARG A 350 20.44 -11.41 0.19
CA ARG A 350 19.63 -10.66 1.17
C ARG A 350 18.51 -11.53 1.68
N HIS A 351 18.28 -11.50 2.99
CA HIS A 351 17.17 -12.17 3.66
C HIS A 351 16.45 -11.19 4.55
N ASN A 352 15.14 -11.06 4.35
CA ASN A 352 14.26 -10.30 5.22
C ASN A 352 13.26 -11.26 5.84
N ARG A 353 13.29 -11.37 7.17
CA ARG A 353 12.36 -12.16 7.97
C ARG A 353 11.57 -11.22 8.85
N GLN A 354 10.27 -11.23 8.70
CA GLN A 354 9.38 -10.37 9.46
C GLN A 354 8.29 -11.18 10.14
N GLN A 355 8.00 -10.84 11.39
CA GLN A 355 6.92 -11.38 12.18
C GLN A 355 6.14 -10.21 12.78
N LEU A 356 4.83 -10.24 12.65
CA LEU A 356 3.95 -9.21 13.16
C LEU A 356 2.78 -9.85 13.90
N PHE A 357 2.57 -9.43 15.13
CA PHE A 357 1.35 -9.63 15.87
C PHE A 357 0.55 -8.32 15.89
N SER A 358 -0.73 -8.38 15.53
CA SER A 358 -1.63 -7.22 15.55
C SER A 358 -2.93 -7.59 16.26
N ALA A 359 -3.38 -6.73 17.16
CA ALA A 359 -4.64 -6.90 17.88
C ALA A 359 -5.45 -5.60 17.82
N TYR A 360 -6.77 -5.71 17.86
CA TYR A 360 -7.65 -4.56 17.87
C TYR A 360 -8.90 -4.78 18.71
N TYR A 361 -9.47 -3.67 19.14
CA TYR A 361 -10.82 -3.56 19.67
C TYR A 361 -11.53 -2.39 19.01
N THR A 362 -12.79 -2.56 18.61
CA THR A 362 -13.69 -1.48 18.24
C THR A 362 -15.04 -1.71 18.91
N GLY A 363 -15.63 -0.67 19.46
CA GLY A 363 -16.93 -0.80 20.15
C GLY A 363 -17.61 0.53 20.35
N GLU A 364 -18.89 0.48 20.68
CA GLU A 364 -19.73 1.63 21.00
C GLU A 364 -20.19 1.55 22.45
N VAL A 365 -19.96 2.64 23.20
CA VAL A 365 -20.43 2.83 24.59
C VAL A 365 -21.33 4.06 24.61
N GLY A 366 -22.62 3.86 24.56
CA GLY A 366 -23.58 4.93 24.31
C GLY A 366 -23.33 5.59 22.94
N LYS A 367 -23.03 6.89 22.92
CA LYS A 367 -22.68 7.63 21.68
C LYS A 367 -21.19 7.63 21.38
N LEU A 368 -20.35 7.13 22.29
CA LEU A 368 -18.90 7.13 22.13
C LEU A 368 -18.46 5.88 21.35
N ARG A 369 -17.83 6.08 20.20
CA ARG A 369 -17.18 5.02 19.41
C ARG A 369 -15.72 4.96 19.77
N LEU A 370 -15.24 3.79 20.21
CA LEU A 370 -13.87 3.53 20.61
C LEU A 370 -13.17 2.62 19.60
N SER A 371 -11.91 2.90 19.33
CA SER A 371 -11.03 2.03 18.54
C SER A 371 -9.66 2.00 19.19
N ALA A 372 -9.20 0.81 19.58
CA ALA A 372 -7.86 0.57 20.10
C ALA A 372 -7.15 -0.42 19.19
N ASN A 373 -5.85 -0.20 18.93
CA ASN A 373 -5.03 -1.12 18.18
C ASN A 373 -3.68 -1.27 18.89
N PHE A 374 -3.10 -2.47 18.78
CA PHE A 374 -1.77 -2.81 19.28
C PHE A 374 -1.05 -3.65 18.25
N ASP A 375 0.21 -3.29 17.95
CA ASP A 375 1.07 -4.02 17.04
C ASP A 375 2.44 -4.27 17.69
N ALA A 376 2.95 -5.49 17.48
CA ALA A 376 4.29 -5.89 17.85
C ALA A 376 4.98 -6.51 16.63
N LEU A 377 6.12 -5.95 16.22
CA LEU A 377 6.86 -6.36 15.03
C LEU A 377 8.30 -6.71 15.37
N TRP A 378 8.77 -7.83 14.83
CA TRP A 378 10.15 -8.25 14.82
C TRP A 378 10.59 -8.44 13.38
N GLN A 379 11.73 -7.85 13.02
CA GLN A 379 12.28 -7.93 11.68
C GLN A 379 13.79 -8.12 11.73
N ILE A 380 14.29 -8.99 10.88
CA ILE A 380 15.72 -9.25 10.69
C ILE A 380 16.00 -9.10 9.18
N ASN A 381 16.94 -8.23 8.86
CA ASN A 381 17.43 -8.01 7.50
C ASN A 381 18.91 -8.32 7.47
N ASP A 382 19.30 -9.37 6.77
CA ASP A 382 20.70 -9.78 6.60
C ASP A 382 21.09 -9.54 5.14
N ARG A 383 22.21 -8.86 4.90
CA ARG A 383 22.79 -8.69 3.56
C ARG A 383 24.24 -9.13 3.59
N HIS A 384 24.57 -10.12 2.77
CA HIS A 384 25.94 -10.57 2.51
C HIS A 384 26.28 -10.24 1.08
N THR A 385 27.45 -9.61 0.87
CA THR A 385 27.96 -9.26 -0.44
C THR A 385 29.38 -9.77 -0.56
N THR A 386 29.66 -10.56 -1.58
CA THR A 386 31.02 -10.95 -1.98
C THR A 386 31.36 -10.19 -3.24
N GLU A 387 32.48 -9.52 -3.27
CA GLU A 387 32.91 -8.69 -4.39
C GLU A 387 34.35 -9.01 -4.76
N ASN A 388 34.60 -9.07 -6.08
CA ASN A 388 35.91 -9.10 -6.68
C ASN A 388 36.06 -7.86 -7.56
N GLU A 389 37.03 -7.01 -7.24
CA GLU A 389 37.33 -5.75 -7.92
C GLU A 389 38.68 -5.87 -8.62
N ILE A 390 38.68 -5.84 -9.94
CA ILE A 390 39.87 -5.90 -10.80
C ILE A 390 40.07 -4.54 -11.44
N THR A 391 41.29 -4.01 -11.38
CA THR A 391 41.64 -2.75 -12.05
C THR A 391 42.91 -2.89 -12.85
N THR A 392 43.10 -2.03 -13.87
CA THR A 392 44.30 -2.00 -14.70
C THR A 392 45.49 -1.34 -14.02
N MET A 393 45.28 -0.59 -12.95
CA MET A 393 46.31 0.25 -12.28
C MET A 393 46.65 -0.17 -10.87
N ASN A 394 45.76 -0.91 -10.21
CA ASN A 394 45.86 -1.20 -8.79
C ASN A 394 45.72 -2.70 -8.51
N PRO A 395 46.21 -3.21 -7.37
CA PRO A 395 45.98 -4.61 -6.98
C PRO A 395 44.52 -4.99 -6.93
N GLU A 396 44.20 -6.20 -7.33
CA GLU A 396 42.90 -6.83 -7.19
C GLU A 396 42.45 -6.86 -5.74
N ARG A 397 41.14 -6.72 -5.50
CA ARG A 397 40.52 -6.79 -4.18
C ARG A 397 39.43 -7.85 -4.17
N ASP A 398 39.61 -8.85 -3.32
CA ASP A 398 38.56 -9.80 -2.95
C ASP A 398 38.10 -9.52 -1.54
N PHE A 399 36.84 -9.24 -1.36
CA PHE A 399 36.30 -8.92 -0.04
C PHE A 399 34.84 -9.31 0.12
N THR A 400 34.43 -9.42 1.37
CA THR A 400 33.05 -9.66 1.78
C THR A 400 32.58 -8.56 2.69
N THR A 401 31.35 -8.11 2.51
CA THR A 401 30.66 -7.23 3.45
C THR A 401 29.40 -7.89 3.99
N CYS A 402 29.11 -7.61 5.25
CA CYS A 402 27.90 -8.06 5.94
C CYS A 402 27.19 -6.84 6.53
N ASN A 403 25.88 -6.76 6.35
CA ASN A 403 25.05 -5.79 7.05
C ASN A 403 23.90 -6.52 7.74
N ASP A 404 23.94 -6.60 9.06
CA ASP A 404 22.98 -7.29 9.90
C ASP A 404 22.11 -6.27 10.64
N VAL A 405 20.83 -6.25 10.31
CA VAL A 405 19.88 -5.30 10.91
C VAL A 405 18.77 -6.06 11.64
N LYS A 406 18.54 -5.70 12.90
CA LYS A 406 17.47 -6.24 13.74
C LYS A 406 16.59 -5.11 14.24
N ASN A 407 15.30 -5.21 13.95
CA ASN A 407 14.30 -4.24 14.37
C ASN A 407 13.28 -4.88 15.29
N ARG A 408 12.86 -4.15 16.33
CA ARG A 408 11.71 -4.46 17.18
C ARG A 408 10.87 -3.21 17.31
N LEU A 409 9.56 -3.33 17.10
CA LEU A 409 8.63 -2.23 17.26
C LEU A 409 7.44 -2.70 18.09
N PHE A 410 7.04 -1.88 19.06
CA PHE A 410 5.78 -1.97 19.78
C PHE A 410 5.02 -0.68 19.61
N ALA A 411 3.77 -0.77 19.21
CA ALA A 411 2.94 0.43 19.02
C ALA A 411 1.52 0.20 19.48
N GLY A 412 0.90 1.24 20.02
CA GLY A 412 -0.50 1.24 20.41
C GLY A 412 -1.17 2.56 20.07
N ASN A 413 -2.43 2.54 19.71
CA ASN A 413 -3.26 3.73 19.58
C ASN A 413 -4.64 3.53 20.18
N LEU A 414 -5.22 4.63 20.67
CA LEU A 414 -6.58 4.71 21.15
C LEU A 414 -7.24 5.92 20.52
N ILE A 415 -8.36 5.69 19.83
CA ILE A 415 -9.13 6.71 19.14
C ILE A 415 -10.56 6.67 19.66
N ALA A 416 -11.07 7.82 20.07
CA ALA A 416 -12.45 8.03 20.47
C ALA A 416 -13.14 8.97 19.47
N SER A 417 -14.38 8.66 19.12
CA SER A 417 -15.22 9.48 18.22
C SER A 417 -16.58 9.69 18.87
N LEU A 418 -17.02 10.93 18.91
CA LEU A 418 -18.30 11.32 19.46
C LEU A 418 -19.09 12.11 18.41
N PRO A 419 -20.32 11.72 18.07
CA PRO A 419 -21.18 12.53 17.22
C PRO A 419 -21.59 13.80 17.97
N VAL A 420 -21.29 14.97 17.41
CA VAL A 420 -21.60 16.29 17.98
C VAL A 420 -22.29 17.12 16.92
N TRP A 421 -23.50 17.62 17.20
CA TRP A 421 -24.37 18.36 16.29
C TRP A 421 -24.57 17.63 14.95
N LYS A 422 -24.12 18.21 13.83
CA LYS A 422 -24.23 17.64 12.47
C LYS A 422 -22.90 17.08 11.96
N GLY A 423 -22.07 16.59 12.88
CA GLY A 423 -20.74 16.08 12.57
C GLY A 423 -20.16 15.17 13.63
N ASP A 424 -18.85 15.00 13.60
CA ASP A 424 -18.08 14.15 14.49
C ASP A 424 -16.95 14.93 15.16
N PHE A 425 -16.75 14.70 16.46
CA PHE A 425 -15.52 15.06 17.15
C PHE A 425 -14.69 13.80 17.43
N ARG A 426 -13.43 13.80 17.02
CA ARG A 426 -12.51 12.68 17.16
C ARG A 426 -11.27 13.13 17.91
N PHE A 427 -10.83 12.35 18.87
CA PHE A 427 -9.58 12.58 19.59
C PHE A 427 -8.90 11.27 19.91
N GLY A 428 -7.61 11.32 20.16
CA GLY A 428 -6.90 10.09 20.45
C GLY A 428 -5.42 10.29 20.73
N THR A 429 -4.79 9.17 21.06
CA THR A 429 -3.36 9.07 21.33
C THR A 429 -2.75 7.90 20.57
N GLU A 430 -1.46 8.03 20.26
CA GLU A 430 -0.65 6.97 19.68
C GLU A 430 0.73 6.98 20.33
N ILE A 431 1.25 5.81 20.66
CA ILE A 431 2.61 5.62 21.13
C ILE A 431 3.29 4.52 20.32
N SER A 432 4.53 4.73 19.93
CA SER A 432 5.38 3.72 19.32
C SER A 432 6.77 3.73 19.94
N ASN A 433 7.35 2.55 20.09
CA ASN A 433 8.70 2.36 20.57
C ASN A 433 9.44 1.43 19.61
N ILE A 434 10.62 1.86 19.15
CA ILE A 434 11.47 1.15 18.20
C ILE A 434 12.82 0.89 18.82
N HIS A 435 13.33 -0.32 18.65
CA HIS A 435 14.71 -0.69 18.93
C HIS A 435 15.32 -1.28 17.67
N ARG A 436 16.34 -0.63 17.14
CA ARG A 436 17.12 -1.05 15.98
C ARG A 436 18.57 -1.31 16.37
N THR A 437 19.10 -2.42 15.89
CA THR A 437 20.53 -2.69 15.88
C THR A 437 20.96 -2.86 14.43
N ASP A 438 22.04 -2.20 14.03
CA ASP A 438 22.58 -2.18 12.67
C ASP A 438 24.10 -2.40 12.77
N VAL A 439 24.56 -3.52 12.24
CA VAL A 439 25.99 -3.91 12.28
C VAL A 439 26.48 -4.06 10.86
N TYR A 440 27.39 -3.17 10.46
CA TYR A 440 28.14 -3.28 9.20
C TYR A 440 29.55 -3.77 9.49
N SER A 441 30.03 -4.76 8.73
CA SER A 441 31.36 -5.34 8.88
C SER A 441 31.85 -5.95 7.56
N GLY A 442 33.14 -6.24 7.48
CA GLY A 442 33.75 -6.95 6.35
C GLY A 442 35.09 -7.56 6.75
N ASN A 443 35.71 -8.30 5.80
CA ASN A 443 36.94 -9.02 6.01
C ASN A 443 38.20 -8.26 5.52
N ALA A 444 38.03 -7.05 4.96
CA ALA A 444 39.12 -6.24 4.44
C ALA A 444 39.42 -5.02 5.38
N GLU A 445 40.66 -4.60 5.46
CA GLU A 445 41.10 -3.49 6.33
C GLU A 445 40.44 -2.14 6.00
N PHE A 446 40.09 -1.92 4.71
CA PHE A 446 39.39 -0.70 4.27
C PHE A 446 37.90 -0.71 4.62
N ILE A 447 37.35 -1.82 5.15
CA ILE A 447 35.95 -1.94 5.59
C ILE A 447 35.93 -1.81 7.11
N ARG A 448 35.51 -0.65 7.58
CA ARG A 448 35.45 -0.39 9.04
C ARG A 448 34.17 -0.98 9.61
N ARG A 449 34.30 -1.81 10.64
CA ARG A 449 33.16 -2.29 11.41
C ARG A 449 32.45 -1.12 12.10
N ASN A 450 31.13 -1.09 12.00
CA ASN A 450 30.29 -0.14 12.71
C ASN A 450 29.13 -0.87 13.39
N ASP A 451 28.86 -0.57 14.66
CA ASP A 451 27.75 -1.12 15.46
C ASP A 451 26.92 0.05 15.97
N ILE A 452 25.70 0.16 15.44
CA ILE A 452 24.77 1.25 15.74
C ILE A 452 23.54 0.68 16.41
N LYS A 453 23.09 1.34 17.50
CA LYS A 453 21.82 1.04 18.16
C LYS A 453 21.00 2.31 18.28
N ILE A 454 19.78 2.26 17.73
CA ILE A 454 18.82 3.35 17.80
C ILE A 454 17.62 2.89 18.64
N SER A 455 17.26 3.71 19.63
CA SER A 455 16.05 3.52 20.42
C SER A 455 15.21 4.79 20.31
N GLU A 456 14.04 4.67 19.65
CA GLU A 456 13.18 5.83 19.40
C GLU A 456 11.80 5.59 19.98
N THR A 457 11.29 6.56 20.72
CA THR A 457 9.92 6.58 21.22
C THR A 457 9.20 7.79 20.65
N THR A 458 8.05 7.57 20.00
CA THR A 458 7.17 8.61 19.50
C THR A 458 5.84 8.55 20.23
N THR A 459 5.40 9.70 20.76
CA THR A 459 4.08 9.88 21.40
C THR A 459 3.32 10.93 20.62
N ALA A 460 2.06 10.68 20.30
CA ALA A 460 1.21 11.62 19.59
C ALA A 460 -0.13 11.79 20.28
N LEU A 461 -0.65 13.03 20.26
CA LEU A 461 -2.01 13.39 20.64
C LEU A 461 -2.67 14.12 19.50
N PHE A 462 -3.95 13.87 19.25
CA PHE A 462 -4.68 14.60 18.22
C PHE A 462 -6.14 14.87 18.63
N ALA A 463 -6.69 15.93 18.04
CA ALA A 463 -8.11 16.24 18.05
C ALA A 463 -8.53 16.73 16.65
N GLU A 464 -9.71 16.31 16.19
CA GLU A 464 -10.27 16.65 14.89
C GLU A 464 -11.79 16.83 15.03
N ALA A 465 -12.32 17.96 14.60
CA ALA A 465 -13.74 18.25 14.54
C ALA A 465 -14.18 18.39 13.08
N GLU A 466 -15.26 17.73 12.70
CA GLU A 466 -15.90 17.82 11.40
C GLU A 466 -17.35 18.21 11.60
N GLN A 467 -17.81 19.31 10.98
CA GLN A 467 -19.14 19.85 11.14
C GLN A 467 -19.71 20.33 9.81
N THR A 468 -21.03 20.22 9.66
CA THR A 468 -21.75 20.71 8.48
C THR A 468 -22.66 21.87 8.87
N PHE A 469 -22.42 23.04 8.29
CA PHE A 469 -23.16 24.28 8.48
C PHE A 469 -23.91 24.62 7.17
N GLY A 470 -25.20 24.25 7.10
CA GLY A 470 -25.96 24.39 5.87
C GLY A 470 -25.35 23.57 4.73
N LEU A 471 -24.83 24.27 3.69
CA LEU A 471 -24.16 23.64 2.55
C LEU A 471 -22.65 23.48 2.75
N VAL A 472 -22.06 24.13 3.75
CA VAL A 472 -20.61 24.12 3.98
C VAL A 472 -20.26 23.03 4.99
N SER A 473 -19.37 22.12 4.66
CA SER A 473 -18.75 21.19 5.58
C SER A 473 -17.33 21.68 5.89
N ALA A 474 -17.02 21.80 7.18
CA ALA A 474 -15.73 22.22 7.69
C ALA A 474 -15.10 21.12 8.54
N SER A 475 -13.80 20.89 8.38
CA SER A 475 -13.00 20.00 9.23
C SER A 475 -11.78 20.77 9.72
N VAL A 476 -11.54 20.75 11.03
CA VAL A 476 -10.37 21.34 11.67
C VAL A 476 -9.73 20.30 12.56
N GLY A 477 -8.43 20.13 12.45
CA GLY A 477 -7.68 19.15 13.23
C GLY A 477 -6.33 19.68 13.66
N LEU A 478 -5.85 19.18 14.79
CA LEU A 478 -4.53 19.45 15.32
C LEU A 478 -3.92 18.16 15.85
N ARG A 479 -2.69 17.88 15.41
CA ARG A 479 -1.89 16.76 15.93
C ARG A 479 -0.57 17.28 16.49
N TRP A 480 -0.25 16.88 17.70
CA TRP A 480 1.04 17.08 18.32
C TRP A 480 1.78 15.74 18.41
N GLU A 481 3.04 15.74 18.02
CA GLU A 481 3.91 14.56 18.10
C GLU A 481 5.20 14.94 18.84
N HIS A 482 5.63 14.07 19.75
CA HIS A 482 6.90 14.14 20.45
C HIS A 482 7.72 12.90 20.12
N THR A 483 8.97 13.11 19.72
CA THR A 483 9.93 12.03 19.43
C THR A 483 11.17 12.20 20.29
N ASP A 484 11.56 11.12 20.96
CA ASP A 484 12.82 10.98 21.70
C ASP A 484 13.61 9.81 21.08
N SER A 485 14.74 10.11 20.44
CA SER A 485 15.59 9.14 19.75
C SER A 485 16.98 9.16 20.37
N LYS A 486 17.41 8.01 20.88
CA LYS A 486 18.73 7.79 21.47
C LYS A 486 19.58 7.00 20.49
N TYR A 487 20.74 7.55 20.15
CA TYR A 487 21.70 6.97 19.22
C TYR A 487 22.94 6.48 19.99
N ARG A 488 23.33 5.22 19.77
CA ARG A 488 24.53 4.64 20.34
C ARG A 488 25.41 4.09 19.23
N GLN A 489 26.70 4.40 19.29
CA GLN A 489 27.70 3.86 18.38
C GLN A 489 28.75 3.07 19.22
N SER A 490 29.00 1.83 18.84
CA SER A 490 29.89 0.91 19.54
C SER A 490 29.60 0.81 21.06
N GLY A 491 28.31 0.84 21.42
CA GLY A 491 27.83 0.76 22.81
C GLY A 491 27.77 2.09 23.55
N GLN A 492 28.47 3.14 23.10
CA GLN A 492 28.50 4.46 23.73
C GLN A 492 27.35 5.34 23.22
N LEU A 493 26.71 6.09 24.14
CA LEU A 493 25.68 7.07 23.78
C LEU A 493 26.34 8.28 23.10
N SER A 494 25.86 8.63 21.92
CA SER A 494 26.22 9.86 21.23
C SER A 494 25.16 10.91 21.52
N GLU A 495 25.46 11.87 22.38
CA GLU A 495 24.51 12.95 22.73
C GLU A 495 24.24 13.83 21.52
N ASP A 496 25.24 14.14 20.70
CA ASP A 496 25.10 15.00 19.52
C ASP A 496 24.19 14.38 18.44
N GLN A 497 24.16 13.05 18.34
CA GLN A 497 23.34 12.31 17.37
C GLN A 497 21.99 11.85 17.95
N SER A 498 21.82 11.97 19.27
CA SER A 498 20.54 11.75 19.93
C SER A 498 19.60 12.94 19.70
N ARG A 499 18.31 12.68 19.43
CA ARG A 499 17.37 13.71 18.99
C ARG A 499 16.14 13.75 19.87
N ARG A 500 15.72 14.97 20.19
CA ARG A 500 14.44 15.22 20.86
C ARG A 500 13.73 16.39 20.17
N TYR A 501 12.56 16.15 19.63
CA TYR A 501 11.82 17.19 18.91
C TYR A 501 10.30 17.05 19.06
N HIS A 502 9.63 18.19 18.86
CA HIS A 502 8.18 18.30 18.84
C HIS A 502 7.71 18.73 17.45
N ASN A 503 6.62 18.19 17.02
CA ASN A 503 5.96 18.53 15.76
C ASN A 503 4.51 18.89 16.01
N LEU A 504 4.04 19.98 15.39
CA LEU A 504 2.65 20.40 15.39
C LEU A 504 2.13 20.38 13.96
N ALA A 505 1.12 19.56 13.69
CA ALA A 505 0.55 19.35 12.37
C ALA A 505 -0.94 19.77 12.35
N PRO A 506 -1.24 21.04 12.03
CA PRO A 506 -2.60 21.52 11.83
C PRO A 506 -3.16 21.03 10.48
N SER A 507 -4.49 20.91 10.41
CA SER A 507 -5.25 20.63 9.20
C SER A 507 -6.56 21.40 9.19
N VAL A 508 -6.91 22.00 8.07
CA VAL A 508 -8.17 22.72 7.85
C VAL A 508 -8.72 22.34 6.47
N MET A 509 -9.98 21.99 6.40
CA MET A 509 -10.68 21.71 5.14
C MET A 509 -12.04 22.36 5.14
N LEU A 510 -12.41 22.96 4.02
CA LEU A 510 -13.73 23.54 3.75
C LEU A 510 -14.24 22.95 2.44
N SER A 511 -15.45 22.45 2.41
CA SER A 511 -16.11 21.98 1.19
C SER A 511 -17.55 22.45 1.10
N SER A 512 -17.98 22.81 -0.11
CA SER A 512 -19.34 23.27 -0.36
C SER A 512 -19.74 22.96 -1.81
N PRO A 513 -21.01 22.62 -2.07
CA PRO A 513 -21.57 22.71 -3.40
C PRO A 513 -21.73 24.17 -3.81
N ILE A 514 -21.32 24.52 -5.02
CA ILE A 514 -21.48 25.82 -5.67
C ILE A 514 -22.21 25.56 -6.98
N GLY A 515 -23.55 25.67 -6.98
CA GLY A 515 -24.37 25.22 -8.08
C GLY A 515 -24.19 23.70 -8.32
N ASN A 516 -23.78 23.32 -9.53
CA ASN A 516 -23.53 21.93 -9.91
C ASN A 516 -22.09 21.46 -9.66
N VAL A 517 -21.24 22.32 -9.12
CA VAL A 517 -19.83 22.02 -8.81
C VAL A 517 -19.68 21.80 -7.31
N ASN A 518 -19.04 20.71 -6.91
CA ASN A 518 -18.59 20.57 -5.53
C ASN A 518 -17.13 21.08 -5.45
N ALA A 519 -16.89 22.06 -4.59
CA ALA A 519 -15.58 22.67 -4.39
C ALA A 519 -15.03 22.37 -3.00
N ARG A 520 -13.72 22.30 -2.88
CA ARG A 520 -13.01 22.08 -1.62
C ARG A 520 -11.71 22.89 -1.60
N LEU A 521 -11.43 23.48 -0.44
CA LEU A 521 -10.14 24.07 -0.10
C LEU A 521 -9.57 23.33 1.11
N ALA A 522 -8.27 23.06 1.09
CA ALA A 522 -7.61 22.40 2.21
C ALA A 522 -6.22 22.98 2.48
N TYR A 523 -5.86 23.04 3.75
CA TYR A 523 -4.50 23.26 4.24
C TYR A 523 -4.13 22.13 5.18
N VAL A 524 -2.96 21.52 4.97
CA VAL A 524 -2.42 20.50 5.88
C VAL A 524 -0.90 20.66 6.00
N ARG A 525 -0.38 20.56 7.23
CA ARG A 525 1.06 20.43 7.46
C ARG A 525 1.42 18.96 7.61
N LYS A 526 2.43 18.54 6.87
CA LYS A 526 2.99 17.18 6.88
C LYS A 526 4.47 17.20 7.26
N THR A 527 4.92 16.07 7.79
CA THR A 527 6.32 15.85 8.20
C THR A 527 6.80 14.58 7.51
N SER A 528 8.04 14.55 7.05
CA SER A 528 8.69 13.30 6.66
C SER A 528 9.86 13.03 7.58
N ARG A 529 9.86 11.87 8.20
CA ARG A 529 10.98 11.36 9.00
C ARG A 529 11.81 10.40 8.15
N LEU A 530 13.10 10.43 8.32
CA LEU A 530 14.02 9.59 7.57
C LEU A 530 13.87 8.11 7.95
N ALA A 531 14.19 7.23 7.01
CA ALA A 531 14.44 5.83 7.30
C ALA A 531 15.66 5.71 8.20
N PHE A 532 15.69 4.71 9.07
CA PHE A 532 16.80 4.54 10.02
C PHE A 532 18.13 4.24 9.32
N GLU A 533 18.11 3.66 8.13
CA GLU A 533 19.31 3.46 7.32
C GLU A 533 19.96 4.79 6.93
N GLN A 534 19.18 5.81 6.64
CA GLN A 534 19.63 7.15 6.27
C GLN A 534 20.25 7.91 7.46
N LEU A 535 19.91 7.51 8.69
CA LEU A 535 20.47 8.04 9.93
C LEU A 535 21.72 7.27 10.40
N SER A 536 22.10 6.20 9.72
CA SER A 536 23.27 5.38 10.09
C SER A 536 24.56 6.10 9.70
N SER A 537 25.50 6.25 10.67
CA SER A 537 26.83 6.80 10.39
C SER A 537 27.80 5.78 9.80
N ALA A 538 27.33 4.57 9.44
CA ALA A 538 28.14 3.55 8.81
C ALA A 538 28.60 3.99 7.43
N VAL A 539 29.93 4.09 7.23
CA VAL A 539 30.51 4.32 5.92
C VAL A 539 30.60 2.99 5.19
N LYS A 540 29.79 2.85 4.14
CA LYS A 540 29.75 1.67 3.29
C LYS A 540 30.70 1.85 2.11
N TYR A 541 31.50 0.86 1.82
CA TYR A 541 32.31 0.79 0.62
C TYR A 541 31.42 0.47 -0.59
N ILE A 542 31.51 1.24 -1.64
CA ILE A 542 30.79 1.02 -2.91
C ILE A 542 31.78 0.51 -3.98
N ASP A 543 32.85 1.24 -4.16
CA ASP A 543 34.01 0.87 -4.99
C ASP A 543 35.25 1.64 -4.48
N ARG A 544 36.36 1.45 -5.15
CA ARG A 544 37.66 2.05 -4.80
C ARG A 544 37.63 3.58 -4.65
N TYR A 545 36.73 4.24 -5.36
CA TYR A 545 36.60 5.69 -5.46
C TYR A 545 35.31 6.24 -4.87
N SER A 546 34.43 5.36 -4.34
CA SER A 546 33.10 5.75 -3.90
C SER A 546 32.73 5.10 -2.57
N TYR A 547 32.30 5.92 -1.65
CA TYR A 547 31.78 5.53 -0.34
C TYR A 547 30.37 6.11 -0.15
N GLU A 548 29.54 5.47 0.64
CA GLU A 548 28.22 5.93 1.02
C GLU A 548 28.05 5.93 2.53
N SER A 549 27.43 6.97 3.07
CA SER A 549 27.06 7.02 4.49
C SER A 549 25.71 7.69 4.65
N GLY A 550 24.91 7.24 5.62
CA GLY A 550 23.82 8.05 6.11
C GLY A 550 24.34 9.26 6.91
N ASN A 551 23.43 10.07 7.41
CA ASN A 551 23.73 11.26 8.19
C ASN A 551 22.80 11.36 9.40
N PRO A 552 23.28 11.09 10.63
CA PRO A 552 22.47 11.19 11.83
C PRO A 552 22.06 12.63 12.19
N ASP A 553 22.68 13.66 11.55
CA ASP A 553 22.39 15.06 11.79
C ASP A 553 21.21 15.63 11.00
N LEU A 554 20.58 14.82 10.18
CA LEU A 554 19.45 15.24 9.37
C LEU A 554 18.23 15.62 10.20
N LYS A 555 17.60 16.73 9.82
CA LYS A 555 16.37 17.25 10.42
C LYS A 555 15.15 16.74 9.65
N PRO A 556 14.00 16.51 10.31
CA PRO A 556 12.77 16.15 9.61
C PRO A 556 12.37 17.20 8.56
N ILE A 557 11.76 16.72 7.46
CA ILE A 557 11.13 17.59 6.46
C ILE A 557 9.81 18.09 7.03
N TYR A 558 9.52 19.38 6.82
CA TYR A 558 8.20 19.97 7.03
C TYR A 558 7.64 20.45 5.69
N ARG A 559 6.40 20.10 5.40
CA ARG A 559 5.75 20.49 4.16
C ARG A 559 4.35 21.03 4.44
N ASP A 560 4.14 22.27 4.05
CA ASP A 560 2.83 22.92 4.10
C ASP A 560 2.17 22.77 2.72
N TYR A 561 1.00 22.12 2.68
CA TYR A 561 0.18 21.93 1.48
C TYR A 561 -1.05 22.82 1.50
N PHE A 562 -1.29 23.51 0.42
CA PHE A 562 -2.53 24.23 0.11
C PHE A 562 -3.11 23.61 -1.16
N SER A 563 -4.36 23.16 -1.11
CA SER A 563 -5.00 22.55 -2.26
C SER A 563 -6.42 23.08 -2.48
N ALA A 564 -6.79 23.16 -3.76
CA ALA A 564 -8.13 23.44 -4.22
C ALA A 564 -8.58 22.31 -5.14
N SER A 565 -9.77 21.72 -4.88
CA SER A 565 -10.32 20.63 -5.67
C SER A 565 -11.75 20.98 -6.09
N ALA A 566 -12.14 20.54 -7.28
CA ALA A 566 -13.49 20.69 -7.78
C ALA A 566 -13.95 19.43 -8.51
N THR A 567 -15.23 19.06 -8.36
CA THR A 567 -15.87 17.98 -9.12
C THR A 567 -17.11 18.51 -9.82
N TRP A 568 -17.22 18.19 -11.11
CA TRP A 568 -18.38 18.51 -11.94
C TRP A 568 -18.67 17.33 -12.87
N LYS A 569 -19.81 16.67 -12.66
CA LYS A 569 -20.13 15.44 -13.39
C LYS A 569 -18.96 14.41 -13.32
N ASP A 570 -18.43 14.05 -14.47
CA ASP A 570 -17.35 13.08 -14.64
C ASP A 570 -15.95 13.72 -14.59
N LEU A 571 -15.87 15.04 -14.31
CA LEU A 571 -14.65 15.82 -14.27
C LEU A 571 -14.22 16.09 -12.83
N VAL A 572 -12.95 15.83 -12.52
CA VAL A 572 -12.31 16.17 -11.25
C VAL A 572 -11.06 16.97 -11.54
N ILE A 573 -10.90 18.09 -10.86
CA ILE A 573 -9.73 18.97 -10.96
C ILE A 573 -9.12 19.13 -9.57
N GLU A 574 -7.81 19.10 -9.46
CA GLU A 574 -7.07 19.43 -8.23
C GLU A 574 -5.88 20.33 -8.56
N MET A 575 -5.72 21.39 -7.79
CA MET A 575 -4.57 22.29 -7.82
C MET A 575 -3.91 22.24 -6.44
N GLU A 576 -2.59 22.26 -6.42
CA GLU A 576 -1.81 22.16 -5.20
C GLU A 576 -0.63 23.10 -5.23
N TYR A 577 -0.41 23.79 -4.13
CA TYR A 577 0.83 24.50 -3.83
C TYR A 577 1.45 23.90 -2.57
N SER A 578 2.75 23.63 -2.59
CA SER A 578 3.46 23.17 -1.40
C SER A 578 4.74 23.98 -1.14
N SER A 579 5.02 24.20 0.15
CA SER A 579 6.26 24.80 0.64
C SER A 579 6.99 23.78 1.51
N THR A 580 8.17 23.34 1.07
CA THR A 580 8.98 22.31 1.72
C THR A 580 10.17 22.93 2.42
N LYS A 581 10.38 22.61 3.71
CA LYS A 581 11.53 23.02 4.52
C LYS A 581 12.31 21.79 4.95
N ASN A 582 13.64 21.91 5.00
CA ASN A 582 14.59 20.85 5.37
C ASN A 582 14.48 19.61 4.47
N TYR A 583 14.17 19.80 3.18
CA TYR A 583 14.22 18.70 2.22
C TYR A 583 15.60 18.04 2.29
N PHE A 584 15.70 16.74 2.17
CA PHE A 584 16.97 16.04 2.15
C PHE A 584 17.21 15.40 0.78
N MET A 585 18.44 15.51 0.33
CA MET A 585 18.92 14.88 -0.90
C MET A 585 20.31 14.28 -0.71
N TRP A 586 20.65 13.34 -1.55
CA TRP A 586 22.00 12.82 -1.66
C TRP A 586 22.93 13.88 -2.22
N GLN A 587 24.10 14.02 -1.62
CA GLN A 587 25.13 14.96 -2.02
C GLN A 587 26.49 14.29 -1.98
N THR A 588 27.25 14.48 -3.06
CA THR A 588 28.64 14.04 -3.18
C THR A 588 29.57 15.08 -2.53
N SER A 589 30.51 14.61 -1.74
CA SER A 589 31.64 15.36 -1.20
C SER A 589 32.92 14.59 -1.42
N GLU A 590 34.07 15.24 -1.30
CA GLU A 590 35.35 14.53 -1.28
C GLU A 590 35.43 13.64 -0.02
N TYR A 591 35.98 12.43 -0.16
CA TYR A 591 36.18 11.53 1.00
C TYR A 591 37.34 12.03 1.85
N PRO A 592 37.20 12.17 3.17
CA PRO A 592 38.25 12.68 4.03
C PRO A 592 39.58 11.90 3.91
N GLY A 593 40.65 12.59 3.56
CA GLY A 593 41.99 11.99 3.40
C GLY A 593 42.25 11.34 2.03
N SER A 594 41.40 11.57 1.03
CA SER A 594 41.62 11.14 -0.35
C SER A 594 41.27 12.27 -1.32
N ASP A 595 42.13 12.55 -2.28
CA ASP A 595 41.91 13.53 -3.34
C ASP A 595 41.11 12.92 -4.54
N ASP A 596 40.95 11.59 -4.54
CA ASP A 596 40.41 10.83 -5.66
C ASP A 596 39.11 10.11 -5.34
N ALA A 597 38.75 9.99 -4.04
CA ALA A 597 37.55 9.29 -3.62
C ALA A 597 36.47 10.26 -3.15
N THR A 598 35.23 9.83 -3.30
CA THR A 598 34.05 10.59 -2.94
C THR A 598 33.21 9.90 -1.88
N LEU A 599 32.53 10.70 -1.06
CA LEU A 599 31.53 10.26 -0.09
C LEU A 599 30.16 10.77 -0.50
N LEU A 600 29.25 9.85 -0.76
CA LEU A 600 27.84 10.14 -0.97
C LEU A 600 27.13 10.13 0.37
N THR A 601 26.54 11.27 0.79
CA THR A 601 25.79 11.39 2.04
C THR A 601 24.56 12.25 1.85
N MET A 602 23.60 12.14 2.75
CA MET A 602 22.40 12.98 2.71
C MET A 602 22.60 14.29 3.44
N VAL A 603 22.05 15.38 2.90
CA VAL A 603 22.06 16.71 3.52
C VAL A 603 20.68 17.34 3.49
N ASN A 604 20.40 18.24 4.44
CA ASN A 604 19.19 19.05 4.39
C ASN A 604 19.39 20.25 3.47
N MET A 605 18.43 20.45 2.56
CA MET A 605 18.39 21.57 1.63
C MET A 605 17.55 22.73 2.18
N PRO A 606 17.76 23.97 1.69
CA PRO A 606 16.92 25.11 1.99
C PRO A 606 15.45 24.89 1.61
N ARG A 607 14.59 25.86 1.93
CA ARG A 607 13.18 25.84 1.55
C ARG A 607 13.04 25.99 0.03
N PHE A 608 12.16 25.20 -0.56
CA PHE A 608 11.70 25.39 -1.93
C PHE A 608 10.18 25.21 -2.02
N ASN A 609 9.61 25.63 -3.13
CA ASN A 609 8.19 25.56 -3.38
C ASN A 609 7.90 24.72 -4.62
N SER A 610 6.72 24.11 -4.64
CA SER A 610 6.24 23.39 -5.82
C SER A 610 4.75 23.64 -6.05
N PHE A 611 4.35 23.54 -7.31
CA PHE A 611 2.97 23.68 -7.77
C PHE A 611 2.60 22.44 -8.58
N GLY A 612 1.37 21.93 -8.38
CA GLY A 612 0.78 20.84 -9.15
C GLY A 612 -0.62 21.19 -9.62
N ALA A 613 -0.96 20.79 -10.83
CA ALA A 613 -2.32 20.88 -11.35
C ALA A 613 -2.67 19.59 -12.08
N TYR A 614 -3.84 19.02 -11.76
CA TYR A 614 -4.27 17.72 -12.26
C TYR A 614 -5.73 17.79 -12.70
N ILE A 615 -6.02 17.13 -13.81
CA ILE A 615 -7.36 16.97 -14.34
C ILE A 615 -7.62 15.50 -14.60
N ASN A 616 -8.81 15.02 -14.23
CA ASN A 616 -9.28 13.69 -14.54
C ASN A 616 -10.70 13.78 -15.11
N TRP A 617 -10.91 13.15 -16.26
CA TRP A 617 -12.20 13.08 -16.93
C TRP A 617 -12.51 11.63 -17.29
N SER A 618 -13.65 11.10 -16.79
CA SER A 618 -14.04 9.69 -16.91
C SER A 618 -15.47 9.53 -17.44
N PRO A 619 -15.73 9.88 -18.70
CA PRO A 619 -17.04 9.73 -19.31
C PRO A 619 -17.37 8.27 -19.64
N THR A 620 -18.64 8.03 -20.03
CA THR A 620 -19.07 6.78 -20.63
C THR A 620 -19.69 7.06 -21.99
N PHE A 621 -19.25 6.33 -23.02
CA PHE A 621 -19.77 6.41 -24.37
C PHE A 621 -20.39 5.09 -24.78
N PHE A 622 -21.56 5.14 -25.44
CA PHE A 622 -22.26 3.99 -26.01
C PHE A 622 -22.52 2.85 -25.00
N ASP A 623 -22.54 3.16 -23.70
CA ASP A 623 -22.69 2.21 -22.57
C ASP A 623 -21.67 1.04 -22.52
N CYS A 624 -20.76 0.96 -23.47
CA CYS A 624 -19.73 -0.07 -23.56
C CYS A 624 -18.30 0.44 -23.51
N TRP A 625 -18.06 1.74 -23.76
CA TRP A 625 -16.73 2.32 -23.73
C TRP A 625 -16.57 3.33 -22.59
N HIS A 626 -15.62 3.07 -21.71
CA HIS A 626 -15.36 3.81 -20.49
C HIS A 626 -13.91 4.34 -20.49
N PRO A 627 -13.61 5.42 -21.22
CA PRO A 627 -12.29 6.02 -21.18
C PRO A 627 -12.08 6.79 -19.88
N VAL A 628 -10.82 6.83 -19.42
CA VAL A 628 -10.33 7.71 -18.34
C VAL A 628 -9.15 8.52 -18.88
N LEU A 629 -9.32 9.81 -18.95
CA LEU A 629 -8.30 10.78 -19.33
C LEU A 629 -7.77 11.45 -18.07
N MET A 630 -6.46 11.39 -17.85
CA MET A 630 -5.80 12.09 -16.77
C MET A 630 -4.60 12.84 -17.32
N ALA A 631 -4.51 14.13 -17.01
CA ALA A 631 -3.35 14.96 -17.30
C ALA A 631 -2.93 15.70 -16.04
N GLY A 632 -1.64 15.88 -15.88
CA GLY A 632 -1.06 16.61 -14.74
C GLY A 632 0.20 17.35 -15.14
N VAL A 633 0.46 18.46 -14.47
CA VAL A 633 1.71 19.21 -14.55
C VAL A 633 2.19 19.48 -13.12
N GLN A 634 3.48 19.28 -12.91
CA GLN A 634 4.19 19.66 -11.69
C GLN A 634 5.31 20.62 -12.05
N ALA A 635 5.42 21.71 -11.31
CA ALA A 635 6.49 22.68 -11.41
C ALA A 635 7.09 22.92 -10.03
N GLN A 636 8.37 23.24 -9.97
CA GLN A 636 9.08 23.53 -8.74
C GLN A 636 9.98 24.75 -8.92
N ASP A 637 10.26 25.45 -7.82
CA ASP A 637 11.25 26.49 -7.74
C ASP A 637 12.39 25.97 -6.85
N PHE A 638 13.31 25.20 -7.47
CA PHE A 638 14.37 24.48 -6.78
C PHE A 638 15.74 24.84 -7.37
N GLU A 639 16.64 25.28 -6.51
CA GLU A 639 17.99 25.66 -6.86
C GLU A 639 18.99 24.86 -6.03
N ILE A 640 20.08 24.45 -6.67
CA ILE A 640 21.20 23.77 -6.02
C ILE A 640 22.53 24.42 -6.40
N SER A 641 23.53 24.30 -5.54
CA SER A 641 24.92 24.51 -5.96
C SER A 641 25.38 23.30 -6.76
N HIS A 642 25.98 23.50 -7.93
CA HIS A 642 26.50 22.45 -8.78
C HIS A 642 27.77 22.95 -9.48
N ALA A 643 28.92 22.30 -9.27
CA ALA A 643 30.22 22.71 -9.83
C ALA A 643 30.47 24.21 -9.62
N ASP A 644 30.31 24.71 -8.40
CA ASP A 644 30.47 26.09 -7.96
C ASP A 644 29.56 27.14 -8.63
N LYS A 645 28.47 26.66 -9.26
CA LYS A 645 27.45 27.52 -9.89
C LYS A 645 26.06 27.19 -9.33
N ILE A 646 25.19 28.19 -9.31
CA ILE A 646 23.78 27.97 -8.99
C ILE A 646 23.10 27.40 -10.22
N MET A 647 22.50 26.22 -10.08
CA MET A 647 21.71 25.56 -11.09
C MET A 647 20.23 25.61 -10.69
N LYS A 648 19.38 26.07 -11.60
CA LYS A 648 17.92 26.09 -11.45
C LYS A 648 17.31 24.83 -12.05
N LEU A 649 16.55 24.08 -11.23
CA LEU A 649 15.87 22.85 -11.60
C LEU A 649 14.36 23.08 -11.56
N ASN A 650 13.85 23.83 -12.52
CA ASN A 650 12.48 24.34 -12.55
C ASN A 650 11.70 24.00 -13.83
N LEU A 651 12.21 23.09 -14.68
CA LEU A 651 11.50 22.64 -15.88
C LEU A 651 10.25 21.85 -15.48
N PRO A 652 9.03 22.27 -15.89
CA PRO A 652 7.80 21.55 -15.53
C PRO A 652 7.79 20.12 -16.04
N LEU A 653 7.22 19.22 -15.23
CA LEU A 653 7.05 17.80 -15.52
C LEU A 653 5.58 17.53 -15.83
N GLY A 654 5.28 17.10 -17.05
CA GLY A 654 3.95 16.71 -17.48
C GLY A 654 3.75 15.19 -17.38
N THR A 655 2.56 14.78 -16.97
CA THR A 655 2.12 13.37 -16.96
C THR A 655 0.79 13.26 -17.70
N PHE A 656 0.64 12.19 -18.47
CA PHE A 656 -0.57 11.91 -19.22
C PHE A 656 -0.93 10.43 -19.11
N ARG A 657 -2.22 10.13 -18.96
CA ARG A 657 -2.76 8.78 -18.97
C ARG A 657 -4.10 8.73 -19.71
N PHE A 658 -4.25 7.72 -20.54
CA PHE A 658 -5.48 7.42 -21.27
C PHE A 658 -5.78 5.94 -21.13
N ASP A 659 -6.63 5.60 -20.20
CA ASP A 659 -7.05 4.23 -19.94
C ASP A 659 -8.41 3.98 -20.60
N ASN A 660 -8.59 2.83 -21.22
CA ASN A 660 -9.81 2.44 -21.87
C ASN A 660 -10.29 1.09 -21.33
N ALA A 661 -11.55 1.03 -20.91
CA ALA A 661 -12.23 -0.20 -20.62
C ALA A 661 -13.42 -0.34 -21.60
N ILE A 662 -13.43 -1.43 -22.36
CA ILE A 662 -14.42 -1.69 -23.39
C ILE A 662 -15.10 -3.01 -23.07
N ASN A 663 -16.42 -2.95 -22.88
CA ASN A 663 -17.26 -4.13 -22.72
C ASN A 663 -17.66 -4.68 -24.09
N LEU A 664 -17.20 -5.87 -24.41
CA LEU A 664 -17.54 -6.60 -25.61
C LEU A 664 -18.73 -7.55 -25.36
N PRO A 665 -19.41 -8.05 -26.40
CA PRO A 665 -20.38 -9.13 -26.28
C PRO A 665 -19.83 -10.31 -25.49
N TRP A 666 -20.70 -11.09 -24.87
CA TRP A 666 -20.38 -12.26 -24.01
C TRP A 666 -19.65 -11.91 -22.70
N GLY A 667 -19.69 -10.65 -22.24
CA GLY A 667 -19.10 -10.23 -20.98
C GLY A 667 -17.55 -10.24 -20.98
N VAL A 668 -16.93 -10.11 -22.14
CA VAL A 668 -15.48 -9.94 -22.26
C VAL A 668 -15.12 -8.47 -22.13
N TRP A 669 -14.18 -8.14 -21.25
CA TRP A 669 -13.65 -6.79 -21.08
C TRP A 669 -12.27 -6.67 -21.70
N VAL A 670 -12.09 -5.64 -22.50
CA VAL A 670 -10.80 -5.25 -23.08
C VAL A 670 -10.33 -3.99 -22.37
N ASN A 671 -9.09 -4.01 -21.87
CA ASN A 671 -8.42 -2.84 -21.32
C ASN A 671 -7.25 -2.47 -22.21
N ILE A 672 -7.14 -1.19 -22.57
CA ILE A 672 -6.01 -0.62 -23.31
C ILE A 672 -5.61 0.65 -22.58
N ASP A 673 -4.47 0.60 -21.90
CA ASP A 673 -4.02 1.67 -21.02
C ASP A 673 -2.73 2.29 -21.57
N PHE A 674 -2.76 3.58 -21.85
CA PHE A 674 -1.63 4.36 -22.33
C PHE A 674 -1.19 5.35 -21.25
N SER A 675 0.10 5.41 -20.98
CA SER A 675 0.68 6.42 -20.08
C SER A 675 1.95 7.03 -20.67
N ALA A 676 2.16 8.30 -20.42
CA ALA A 676 3.31 9.05 -20.88
C ALA A 676 3.73 10.10 -19.84
N ARG A 677 5.01 10.43 -19.86
CA ARG A 677 5.61 11.52 -19.09
C ARG A 677 6.48 12.36 -20.01
N THR A 678 6.42 13.69 -19.87
CA THR A 678 7.37 14.59 -20.54
C THR A 678 8.74 14.55 -19.86
N SER A 679 9.72 15.20 -20.44
CA SER A 679 10.91 15.60 -19.68
C SER A 679 10.55 16.70 -18.69
N GLY A 680 11.27 16.75 -17.55
CA GLY A 680 11.08 17.80 -16.54
C GLY A 680 11.88 17.52 -15.28
N ASN A 681 11.87 18.47 -14.35
CA ASN A 681 12.54 18.33 -13.07
C ASN A 681 11.61 17.79 -11.98
N CYS A 682 12.15 16.92 -11.14
CA CYS A 682 11.54 16.45 -9.92
C CYS A 682 12.65 16.42 -8.86
N ASP A 683 12.58 17.32 -7.89
CA ASP A 683 13.65 17.57 -6.93
C ASP A 683 14.98 17.86 -7.65
N ASN A 684 16.07 17.18 -7.32
CA ASN A 684 17.38 17.31 -7.98
C ASN A 684 17.55 16.43 -9.23
N LEU A 685 16.46 15.84 -9.73
CA LEU A 685 16.48 14.98 -10.90
C LEU A 685 15.96 15.71 -12.12
N TYR A 686 16.60 15.53 -13.27
CA TYR A 686 16.03 15.75 -14.60
C TYR A 686 15.57 14.41 -15.16
N LEU A 687 14.27 14.23 -15.26
CA LEU A 687 13.64 13.02 -15.77
C LEU A 687 13.47 13.10 -17.28
N LYS A 688 13.86 12.05 -18.02
CA LYS A 688 13.64 11.97 -19.46
C LYS A 688 12.22 11.47 -19.78
N PRO A 689 11.69 11.77 -20.98
CA PRO A 689 10.36 11.37 -21.37
C PRO A 689 10.28 9.85 -21.56
N TYR A 690 9.12 9.29 -21.31
CA TYR A 690 8.77 7.93 -21.69
C TYR A 690 7.28 7.80 -22.00
N TRP A 691 6.90 6.72 -22.66
CA TRP A 691 5.52 6.27 -22.78
C TRP A 691 5.45 4.76 -22.72
N GLN A 692 4.28 4.23 -22.38
CA GLN A 692 4.02 2.79 -22.39
C GLN A 692 2.55 2.53 -22.73
N CYS A 693 2.31 1.33 -23.26
CA CYS A 693 0.98 0.82 -23.55
C CYS A 693 0.83 -0.58 -22.96
N ASN A 694 -0.24 -0.79 -22.19
CA ASN A 694 -0.61 -2.07 -21.63
C ASN A 694 -1.94 -2.52 -22.22
N MET A 695 -2.13 -3.84 -22.41
CA MET A 695 -3.36 -4.43 -22.93
C MET A 695 -3.78 -5.58 -22.03
N GLY A 696 -5.09 -5.73 -21.82
CA GLY A 696 -5.64 -6.79 -20.99
C GLY A 696 -6.97 -7.27 -21.51
N LEU A 697 -7.24 -8.57 -21.33
CA LEU A 697 -8.55 -9.19 -21.51
C LEU A 697 -8.99 -9.77 -20.17
N TYR A 698 -10.22 -9.52 -19.78
CA TYR A 698 -10.80 -10.05 -18.55
C TYR A 698 -12.18 -10.66 -18.84
N LYS A 699 -12.43 -11.80 -18.24
CA LYS A 699 -13.76 -12.42 -18.25
C LYS A 699 -14.00 -13.15 -16.94
N SER A 700 -15.20 -13.00 -16.39
CA SER A 700 -15.71 -13.81 -15.29
C SER A 700 -16.73 -14.83 -15.80
N PHE A 701 -16.88 -15.92 -15.06
CA PHE A 701 -17.76 -17.04 -15.36
C PHE A 701 -18.45 -17.46 -14.06
N ASP A 702 -19.57 -18.18 -14.21
CA ASP A 702 -20.28 -18.80 -13.12
C ASP A 702 -20.55 -17.83 -11.96
N LYS A 703 -21.27 -16.72 -12.25
CA LYS A 703 -21.63 -15.66 -11.29
C LYS A 703 -20.39 -15.14 -10.51
N ASP A 704 -19.27 -14.96 -11.22
CA ASP A 704 -17.99 -14.49 -10.69
C ASP A 704 -17.22 -15.49 -9.80
N SER A 705 -17.64 -16.77 -9.73
CA SER A 705 -16.87 -17.82 -9.06
C SER A 705 -15.52 -18.05 -9.73
N TRP A 706 -15.45 -17.95 -11.05
CA TRP A 706 -14.22 -18.02 -11.83
C TRP A 706 -13.93 -16.73 -12.56
N SER A 707 -12.69 -16.34 -12.63
CA SER A 707 -12.26 -15.29 -13.55
C SER A 707 -10.91 -15.60 -14.16
N VAL A 708 -10.76 -15.18 -15.43
CA VAL A 708 -9.51 -15.30 -16.19
C VAL A 708 -9.12 -13.94 -16.70
N LYS A 709 -7.87 -13.57 -16.51
CA LYS A 709 -7.26 -12.35 -17.03
C LYS A 709 -6.01 -12.69 -17.83
N LEU A 710 -5.95 -12.19 -19.06
CA LEU A 710 -4.74 -12.14 -19.87
C LEU A 710 -4.22 -10.69 -19.84
N GLN A 711 -2.94 -10.49 -19.53
CA GLN A 711 -2.32 -9.17 -19.44
C GLN A 711 -1.03 -9.11 -20.24
N LEU A 712 -0.88 -8.06 -21.06
CA LEU A 712 0.33 -7.67 -21.76
C LEU A 712 0.76 -6.29 -21.24
N ASN A 713 1.89 -6.22 -20.58
CA ASN A 713 2.46 -4.97 -20.10
C ASN A 713 3.56 -4.48 -21.03
N ASP A 714 3.65 -3.15 -21.21
CA ASP A 714 4.63 -2.46 -22.04
C ASP A 714 4.82 -3.13 -23.41
N VAL A 715 3.71 -3.31 -24.12
CA VAL A 715 3.62 -4.07 -25.40
C VAL A 715 4.74 -3.67 -26.39
N PHE A 716 5.06 -2.37 -26.44
CA PHE A 716 6.05 -1.82 -27.35
C PHE A 716 7.48 -1.79 -26.78
N GLY A 717 7.66 -2.10 -25.48
CA GLY A 717 8.96 -2.05 -24.79
C GLY A 717 9.55 -0.66 -24.72
N THR A 718 8.72 0.37 -24.55
CA THR A 718 9.09 1.77 -24.61
C THR A 718 9.32 2.40 -23.25
N TRP A 719 8.90 1.73 -22.17
CA TRP A 719 9.14 2.22 -20.83
C TRP A 719 10.64 2.34 -20.53
N ARG A 720 11.07 3.48 -20.02
CA ARG A 720 12.45 3.79 -19.67
C ARG A 720 12.50 4.59 -18.37
N GLN A 721 13.54 4.36 -17.59
CA GLN A 721 13.82 5.13 -16.38
C GLN A 721 15.15 5.90 -16.55
N ASP A 722 15.21 6.69 -17.62
CA ASP A 722 16.38 7.51 -17.92
C ASP A 722 16.27 8.83 -17.15
N MET A 723 17.33 9.22 -16.45
CA MET A 723 17.37 10.43 -15.66
C MET A 723 18.79 11.00 -15.53
N VAL A 724 18.88 12.26 -15.13
CA VAL A 724 20.12 12.89 -14.68
C VAL A 724 19.90 13.35 -13.24
N SER A 725 20.76 12.92 -12.33
CA SER A 725 20.81 13.44 -10.97
C SER A 725 21.91 14.47 -10.85
N TYR A 726 21.61 15.57 -10.17
CA TYR A 726 22.57 16.64 -9.91
C TYR A 726 22.77 16.84 -8.41
N ASP A 727 24.01 17.04 -7.99
CA ASP A 727 24.36 17.49 -6.65
C ASP A 727 25.53 18.48 -6.71
N ALA A 728 26.10 18.87 -5.56
CA ALA A 728 27.13 19.88 -5.49
C ALA A 728 28.38 19.55 -6.34
N LEU A 729 28.84 18.30 -6.27
CA LEU A 729 30.08 17.87 -6.94
C LEU A 729 29.85 16.84 -8.03
N SER A 730 28.61 16.38 -8.28
CA SER A 730 28.41 15.35 -9.30
C SER A 730 27.18 15.54 -10.19
N SER A 731 27.29 15.03 -11.42
CA SER A 731 26.18 14.78 -12.33
C SER A 731 26.18 13.31 -12.74
N ILE A 732 25.06 12.61 -12.54
CA ILE A 732 24.93 11.20 -12.88
C ILE A 732 23.86 11.02 -13.96
N PHE A 733 24.28 10.71 -15.16
CA PHE A 733 23.39 10.32 -16.27
C PHE A 733 23.12 8.83 -16.15
N SER A 734 21.92 8.47 -15.72
CA SER A 734 21.53 7.08 -15.47
C SER A 734 20.55 6.59 -16.53
N LYS A 735 20.83 5.41 -17.06
CA LYS A 735 19.95 4.67 -17.96
C LYS A 735 19.79 3.26 -17.41
N LYS A 736 18.55 2.92 -17.01
CA LYS A 736 18.22 1.57 -16.54
C LYS A 736 17.24 0.92 -17.48
N ILE A 737 17.57 -0.28 -17.93
CA ILE A 737 16.76 -1.10 -18.84
C ILE A 737 16.31 -2.33 -18.04
N TYR A 738 15.01 -2.43 -17.85
CA TYR A 738 14.35 -3.58 -17.24
C TYR A 738 13.61 -4.39 -18.29
N ASP A 739 13.33 -5.64 -17.99
CA ASP A 739 12.44 -6.48 -18.80
C ASP A 739 11.00 -6.08 -18.47
N THR A 740 10.47 -5.07 -19.17
CA THR A 740 9.14 -4.49 -18.92
C THR A 740 8.03 -5.14 -19.73
N ARG A 741 8.37 -5.75 -20.87
CA ARG A 741 7.42 -6.55 -21.65
C ARG A 741 7.09 -7.82 -20.89
N ASP A 742 5.83 -7.95 -20.51
CA ASP A 742 5.33 -9.00 -19.62
C ASP A 742 4.01 -9.55 -20.17
N LEU A 743 3.97 -10.85 -20.38
CA LEU A 743 2.75 -11.59 -20.70
C LEU A 743 2.39 -12.44 -19.50
N SER A 744 1.17 -12.28 -18.98
CA SER A 744 0.69 -13.09 -17.85
C SER A 744 -0.75 -13.54 -18.02
N ILE A 745 -1.04 -14.70 -17.44
CA ILE A 745 -2.37 -15.26 -17.30
C ILE A 745 -2.64 -15.41 -15.80
N THR A 746 -3.73 -14.81 -15.34
CA THR A 746 -4.23 -14.97 -13.97
C THR A 746 -5.55 -15.73 -14.01
N VAL A 747 -5.61 -16.81 -13.27
CA VAL A 747 -6.84 -17.56 -13.01
C VAL A 747 -7.20 -17.37 -11.54
N ARG A 748 -8.47 -17.12 -11.27
CA ARG A 748 -8.99 -16.99 -9.90
C ARG A 748 -10.22 -17.86 -9.74
N TYR A 749 -10.30 -18.48 -8.58
CA TYR A 749 -11.48 -19.20 -8.11
C TYR A 749 -11.94 -18.65 -6.77
N ASN A 750 -13.22 -18.34 -6.66
CA ASN A 750 -13.87 -17.85 -5.44
C ASN A 750 -14.97 -18.84 -5.03
N PHE A 751 -14.85 -19.38 -3.85
CA PHE A 751 -15.90 -20.15 -3.21
C PHE A 751 -16.46 -19.37 -2.02
N ASN A 752 -17.77 -19.10 -2.03
CA ASN A 752 -18.48 -18.39 -0.96
C ASN A 752 -17.81 -17.09 -0.52
N SER A 753 -17.48 -16.22 -1.39
CA SER A 753 -16.64 -15.00 -1.30
C SER A 753 -16.73 -14.17 0.02
N ALA A 754 -16.89 -14.85 1.17
CA ALA A 754 -16.90 -14.21 2.48
C ALA A 754 -15.47 -13.78 2.84
N ARG A 755 -15.29 -12.51 3.24
CA ARG A 755 -14.01 -11.95 3.66
C ARG A 755 -13.94 -11.81 5.15
N SER A 756 -12.72 -11.85 5.71
CA SER A 756 -12.49 -11.56 7.11
C SER A 756 -13.11 -10.22 7.52
N ARG A 757 -13.80 -10.23 8.66
CA ARG A 757 -14.39 -9.05 9.29
C ARG A 757 -13.38 -8.28 10.15
N TYR A 758 -12.09 -8.51 10.00
CA TYR A 758 -11.06 -7.82 10.76
C TYR A 758 -11.17 -6.29 10.54
N LYS A 759 -11.34 -5.53 11.63
CA LYS A 759 -11.56 -4.07 11.64
C LYS A 759 -10.37 -3.29 12.20
N GLY A 760 -9.30 -3.95 12.63
CA GLY A 760 -8.11 -3.30 13.19
C GLY A 760 -7.37 -2.48 12.14
N ARG A 761 -6.98 -1.26 12.51
CA ARG A 761 -6.24 -0.33 11.64
C ARG A 761 -4.72 -0.48 11.78
N GLY A 762 -4.28 -1.23 12.81
CA GLY A 762 -2.89 -1.29 13.23
C GLY A 762 -2.43 -0.01 13.94
N ALA A 763 -1.27 -0.10 14.59
CA ALA A 763 -0.60 1.01 15.29
C ALA A 763 0.83 1.15 14.77
N GLY A 764 1.45 2.35 14.88
CA GLY A 764 2.82 2.61 14.45
C GLY A 764 3.09 2.36 12.95
N ASN A 765 2.10 2.54 12.10
CA ASN A 765 2.17 2.17 10.70
C ASN A 765 3.25 2.93 9.93
N THR A 766 3.43 4.22 10.24
CA THR A 766 4.48 5.06 9.63
C THR A 766 5.87 4.75 10.16
N ASP A 767 5.97 4.26 11.39
CA ASP A 767 7.24 3.85 11.97
C ASP A 767 7.73 2.51 11.40
N LYS A 768 6.79 1.59 11.11
CA LYS A 768 7.10 0.33 10.41
C LYS A 768 7.68 0.56 9.01
N SER A 769 7.24 1.59 8.28
CA SER A 769 7.76 1.90 6.94
C SER A 769 9.19 2.50 6.94
N ARG A 770 9.73 2.86 8.12
CA ARG A 770 11.09 3.37 8.30
C ARG A 770 12.12 2.28 8.65
N LEU A 771 11.64 1.06 8.96
CA LEU A 771 12.47 -0.09 9.32
C LEU A 771 13.03 -0.79 8.09
#